data_c418a355214d7105d69c4f839fd7f8e8
#
_entry.id   c418a355214d7105d69c4f839fd7f8e8
#
_cell.length_a   1.000
_cell.length_b   1.000
_cell.length_c   1.000
_cell.angle_alpha   90.00
_cell.angle_beta   90.00
_cell.angle_gamma   90.00
#
_symmetry.space_group_name_H-M   'P 1'
#
loop_
_entity.id
_entity.type
_entity.pdbx_description
1 polymer ?
#
loop_
_entity_poly.entity_id
_entity_poly.type
_entity_poly.pdbx_seq_one_letter_code
_entity_poly.pdbx_strand_id
1 'polypeptide(L)'
;MVLLFILSLIGFNNHQTIALLHKKIKFMRKLEYKKEIDGLRSIAIISVILYHSQIGLWNDQYLKGGFIGVDIFFTISGYLISSLIFIEINNTKKFSFKNFYIKRIRRILPAFLVVTIASSFYAFKILLPLQYVEYIKSLLLSSIFLSNYFFYFNDITYGVETAFHIPLLHTWSLSVEEQFYIIFPLFSVFVYKFFKKYLLNILIVCFLLSFLSYLYFASINYSLTFYALQFRLWEIIAGSILAYLNIYKNKSYGIQWCQNLSIVGFFLIILPILFYKNNFFINVFPFLSVLGTCLVIFFSNKSNYVNKILTLKPLVFIGLISYSLYLWHYPIFVFRKLINPQNFNSIEKFIIIFILSVITYYIVEKPFRNLKKNYILKIIFIAFFLQLIFFIYQFKNSKIFLENIPKIVSKDLLFDSPWTKLKQNNLDCNMRNKNFCIFNEKGTKSIIFLGDSVLASITYDLVQELEKDNYKIIIMTNASCIYLPNYFNQYRNNRLRSEFTCDEDYQRTRHEEIIKHPNSLIVIGGGNLYLNEEVNFKTKSADINVEGYYIDSINVLLAKDYKILHFYPVPSFQLNASQELSKIFKKKNVNFKEFLSKNKYYIKESYKNYVHNNLKNFEIINIFNHPNFFSFYPDKIFCNNQLANYCVAHDDEDLFFYDQNHLASKGSQMLSREILNIIRTIYK
;
A
#
# COMPACT_ATOMS: atom_id res chain seq x y z
N MET A 1 45.88 -24.99 -11.31
CA MET A 1 46.68 -26.24 -11.23
C MET A 1 46.42 -27.15 -12.42
N VAL A 2 45.21 -27.59 -12.71
CA VAL A 2 44.92 -28.51 -13.86
C VAL A 2 45.34 -27.93 -15.22
N LEU A 3 45.20 -26.63 -15.47
CA LEU A 3 45.62 -25.97 -16.72
C LEU A 3 47.14 -25.89 -16.84
N LEU A 4 47.86 -25.74 -15.73
CA LEU A 4 49.34 -25.75 -15.66
C LEU A 4 49.90 -27.18 -15.90
N PHE A 5 49.18 -28.18 -15.43
CA PHE A 5 49.54 -29.60 -15.67
C PHE A 5 49.34 -30.01 -17.14
N ILE A 6 48.26 -29.53 -17.77
CA ILE A 6 47.98 -29.76 -19.20
C ILE A 6 49.00 -29.02 -20.09
N LEU A 7 49.41 -27.81 -19.72
CA LEU A 7 50.40 -27.04 -20.47
C LEU A 7 51.84 -27.60 -20.34
N SER A 8 52.17 -28.26 -19.21
CA SER A 8 53.43 -28.96 -19.04
C SER A 8 53.49 -30.27 -19.87
N LEU A 9 52.37 -30.91 -20.16
CA LEU A 9 52.25 -32.09 -21.00
C LEU A 9 52.37 -31.78 -22.52
N ILE A 10 52.15 -30.49 -22.92
CA ILE A 10 52.20 -30.07 -24.35
C ILE A 10 53.56 -29.45 -24.72
N GLY A 11 54.59 -29.52 -23.85
CA GLY A 11 55.95 -29.14 -24.19
C GLY A 11 56.19 -27.62 -24.36
N PHE A 12 55.32 -26.76 -23.87
CA PHE A 12 55.46 -25.30 -23.86
C PHE A 12 56.36 -24.84 -22.68
N ASN A 13 57.66 -24.97 -22.85
CA ASN A 13 58.69 -24.49 -21.91
C ASN A 13 59.06 -23.00 -22.19
N ASN A 14 58.12 -22.11 -22.06
CA ASN A 14 58.43 -20.67 -22.17
C ASN A 14 58.09 -19.95 -20.85
N HIS A 15 59.07 -19.85 -19.98
CA HIS A 15 59.00 -19.21 -18.67
C HIS A 15 58.40 -17.79 -18.72
N GLN A 16 58.59 -17.06 -19.81
CA GLN A 16 58.03 -15.72 -20.01
C GLN A 16 56.50 -15.75 -20.23
N THR A 17 55.99 -16.73 -20.97
CA THR A 17 54.54 -16.89 -21.25
C THR A 17 53.78 -17.29 -19.98
N ILE A 18 54.36 -18.14 -19.15
CA ILE A 18 53.81 -18.57 -17.86
C ILE A 18 53.78 -17.38 -16.86
N ALA A 19 54.87 -16.58 -16.83
CA ALA A 19 54.94 -15.39 -16.02
C ALA A 19 53.90 -14.30 -16.45
N LEU A 20 53.67 -14.12 -17.75
CA LEU A 20 52.66 -13.24 -18.31
C LEU A 20 51.24 -13.73 -18.05
N LEU A 21 50.99 -15.04 -18.14
CA LEU A 21 49.74 -15.65 -17.75
C LEU A 21 49.46 -15.52 -16.23
N HIS A 22 50.46 -15.77 -15.41
CA HIS A 22 50.37 -15.53 -13.96
C HIS A 22 50.12 -14.06 -13.61
N LYS A 23 50.78 -13.10 -14.30
CA LYS A 23 50.58 -11.68 -14.16
C LYS A 23 49.18 -11.25 -14.62
N LYS A 24 48.67 -11.85 -15.73
CA LYS A 24 47.31 -11.60 -16.27
C LYS A 24 46.21 -12.19 -15.39
N ILE A 25 46.45 -13.39 -14.80
CA ILE A 25 45.52 -14.01 -13.83
C ILE A 25 45.48 -13.24 -12.49
N LYS A 26 46.64 -12.72 -12.04
CA LYS A 26 46.75 -11.90 -10.82
C LYS A 26 46.09 -10.50 -10.96
N PHE A 27 45.83 -10.05 -12.20
CA PHE A 27 45.23 -8.73 -12.49
C PHE A 27 43.71 -8.77 -12.75
N MET A 28 43.08 -9.95 -12.79
CA MET A 28 41.62 -10.03 -12.89
C MET A 28 40.99 -9.59 -11.56
N ARG A 29 40.41 -8.41 -11.54
CA ARG A 29 39.61 -7.95 -10.38
C ARG A 29 38.43 -8.92 -10.23
N LYS A 30 38.33 -9.50 -9.06
CA LYS A 30 37.16 -10.31 -8.64
C LYS A 30 36.38 -9.48 -7.63
N LEU A 31 35.03 -9.52 -7.68
CA LEU A 31 34.22 -8.89 -6.65
C LEU A 31 34.54 -9.59 -5.32
N GLU A 32 35.13 -8.85 -4.40
CA GLU A 32 35.44 -9.34 -3.07
C GLU A 32 34.14 -9.41 -2.25
N TYR A 33 33.95 -10.49 -1.51
CA TYR A 33 32.79 -10.64 -0.63
C TYR A 33 32.90 -9.68 0.56
N LYS A 34 31.90 -8.82 0.73
CA LYS A 34 31.82 -7.80 1.77
C LYS A 34 30.75 -8.16 2.77
N LYS A 35 31.17 -8.59 3.99
CA LYS A 35 30.24 -8.98 5.08
C LYS A 35 29.38 -7.82 5.56
N GLU A 36 29.91 -6.61 5.52
CA GLU A 36 29.18 -5.39 5.91
C GLU A 36 27.96 -5.11 5.03
N ILE A 37 27.95 -5.58 3.78
CA ILE A 37 26.77 -5.49 2.91
C ILE A 37 25.65 -6.42 3.41
N ASP A 38 25.99 -7.63 3.87
CA ASP A 38 24.99 -8.49 4.49
C ASP A 38 24.49 -7.90 5.82
N GLY A 39 25.37 -7.24 6.60
CA GLY A 39 24.95 -6.46 7.78
C GLY A 39 23.96 -5.34 7.44
N LEU A 40 24.18 -4.57 6.36
CA LEU A 40 23.23 -3.57 5.88
C LEU A 40 21.90 -4.18 5.45
N ARG A 41 21.94 -5.34 4.76
CA ARG A 41 20.74 -6.08 4.38
C ARG A 41 19.95 -6.56 5.59
N SER A 42 20.63 -6.86 6.72
CA SER A 42 19.95 -7.23 7.96
C SER A 42 19.21 -6.06 8.58
N ILE A 43 19.81 -4.86 8.60
CA ILE A 43 19.13 -3.65 9.06
C ILE A 43 17.90 -3.37 8.20
N ALA A 44 18.06 -3.42 6.89
CA ALA A 44 16.99 -3.18 5.94
C ALA A 44 15.82 -4.16 6.11
N ILE A 45 16.07 -5.47 6.22
CA ILE A 45 14.99 -6.46 6.37
C ILE A 45 14.32 -6.39 7.74
N ILE A 46 15.08 -6.16 8.82
CA ILE A 46 14.51 -6.01 10.16
C ILE A 46 13.57 -4.80 10.21
N SER A 47 13.98 -3.65 9.65
CA SER A 47 13.13 -2.45 9.62
C SER A 47 11.83 -2.67 8.84
N VAL A 48 11.90 -3.35 7.67
CA VAL A 48 10.72 -3.69 6.86
C VAL A 48 9.77 -4.63 7.61
N ILE A 49 10.30 -5.68 8.25
CA ILE A 49 9.48 -6.64 9.02
C ILE A 49 8.79 -5.94 10.19
N LEU A 50 9.52 -5.10 10.93
CA LEU A 50 8.96 -4.37 12.06
C LEU A 50 7.90 -3.34 11.62
N TYR A 51 8.11 -2.68 10.48
CA TYR A 51 7.09 -1.80 9.89
C TYR A 51 5.79 -2.54 9.59
N HIS A 52 5.87 -3.68 8.88
CA HIS A 52 4.68 -4.46 8.52
C HIS A 52 4.07 -5.21 9.69
N SER A 53 4.80 -5.41 10.77
CA SER A 53 4.26 -6.05 11.98
C SER A 53 3.25 -5.20 12.72
N GLN A 54 3.20 -3.88 12.47
CA GLN A 54 2.34 -2.91 13.15
C GLN A 54 2.47 -2.94 14.68
N ILE A 55 3.63 -3.37 15.20
CA ILE A 55 3.86 -3.36 16.65
C ILE A 55 3.96 -1.93 17.14
N GLY A 56 3.15 -1.61 18.15
CA GLY A 56 3.16 -0.33 18.85
C GLY A 56 2.58 -0.46 20.24
N LEU A 57 2.89 0.48 21.15
CA LEU A 57 2.20 0.68 22.41
C LEU A 57 1.22 1.84 22.25
N TRP A 58 0.03 1.73 22.83
CA TRP A 58 -0.93 2.84 22.92
C TRP A 58 -1.35 3.41 21.55
N ASN A 59 -1.66 2.55 20.58
CA ASN A 59 -2.05 2.92 19.22
C ASN A 59 -0.98 3.65 18.37
N ASP A 60 0.25 3.81 18.85
CA ASP A 60 1.35 4.38 18.08
C ASP A 60 2.32 3.28 17.60
N GLN A 61 2.51 3.20 16.27
CA GLN A 61 3.48 2.30 15.67
C GLN A 61 4.91 2.84 15.89
N TYR A 62 5.80 2.05 16.52
CA TYR A 62 7.15 2.50 16.88
C TYR A 62 8.06 2.81 15.70
N LEU A 63 7.97 2.06 14.60
CA LEU A 63 8.89 2.17 13.47
C LEU A 63 8.16 2.54 12.18
N LYS A 64 7.58 3.75 12.15
CA LYS A 64 6.86 4.27 10.97
C LYS A 64 7.76 4.40 9.75
N GLY A 65 9.07 4.62 9.92
CA GLY A 65 10.06 4.72 8.85
C GLY A 65 10.63 3.39 8.36
N GLY A 66 10.16 2.25 8.87
CA GLY A 66 10.78 0.96 8.54
C GLY A 66 10.66 0.56 7.07
N PHE A 67 9.69 1.08 6.31
CA PHE A 67 9.58 0.87 4.87
C PHE A 67 10.79 1.38 4.08
N ILE A 68 11.53 2.36 4.61
CA ILE A 68 12.78 2.90 4.06
C ILE A 68 13.86 1.81 3.90
N GLY A 69 13.73 0.68 4.58
CA GLY A 69 14.57 -0.48 4.35
C GLY A 69 14.58 -0.95 2.89
N VAL A 70 13.53 -0.68 2.12
CA VAL A 70 13.46 -0.97 0.67
C VAL A 70 14.43 -0.09 -0.10
N ASP A 71 14.57 1.19 0.25
CA ASP A 71 15.49 2.14 -0.41
C ASP A 71 16.95 1.72 -0.20
N ILE A 72 17.26 1.17 0.99
CA ILE A 72 18.56 0.55 1.29
C ILE A 72 18.79 -0.66 0.37
N PHE A 73 17.78 -1.54 0.19
CA PHE A 73 17.89 -2.69 -0.71
C PHE A 73 18.12 -2.24 -2.15
N PHE A 74 17.40 -1.24 -2.65
CA PHE A 74 17.58 -0.71 -4.01
C PHE A 74 18.99 -0.20 -4.23
N THR A 75 19.55 0.56 -3.29
CA THR A 75 20.93 1.06 -3.35
C THR A 75 21.95 -0.09 -3.36
N ILE A 76 21.79 -1.08 -2.48
CA ILE A 76 22.65 -2.27 -2.44
C ILE A 76 22.56 -3.05 -3.75
N SER A 77 21.36 -3.25 -4.29
CA SER A 77 21.10 -3.95 -5.55
C SER A 77 21.77 -3.24 -6.72
N GLY A 78 21.65 -1.93 -6.81
CA GLY A 78 22.35 -1.11 -7.78
C GLY A 78 23.88 -1.28 -7.72
N TYR A 79 24.43 -1.20 -6.50
CA TYR A 79 25.88 -1.38 -6.29
C TYR A 79 26.37 -2.76 -6.72
N LEU A 80 25.70 -3.83 -6.26
CA LEU A 80 26.14 -5.20 -6.52
C LEU A 80 26.01 -5.59 -7.99
N ILE A 81 24.89 -5.27 -8.63
CA ILE A 81 24.64 -5.59 -10.04
C ILE A 81 25.60 -4.84 -10.95
N SER A 82 25.72 -3.53 -10.74
CA SER A 82 26.65 -2.70 -11.53
C SER A 82 28.09 -3.14 -11.34
N SER A 83 28.49 -3.50 -10.11
CA SER A 83 29.83 -4.00 -9.84
C SER A 83 30.13 -5.28 -10.63
N LEU A 84 29.18 -6.24 -10.67
CA LEU A 84 29.34 -7.48 -11.46
C LEU A 84 29.52 -7.16 -12.94
N ILE A 85 28.68 -6.28 -13.50
CA ILE A 85 28.72 -5.91 -14.92
C ILE A 85 30.02 -5.18 -15.23
N PHE A 86 30.37 -4.16 -14.47
CA PHE A 86 31.56 -3.33 -14.72
C PHE A 86 32.87 -4.13 -14.55
N ILE A 87 32.96 -5.02 -13.58
CA ILE A 87 34.13 -5.90 -13.41
C ILE A 87 34.26 -6.86 -14.60
N GLU A 88 33.18 -7.51 -15.03
CA GLU A 88 33.20 -8.41 -16.16
C GLU A 88 33.61 -7.70 -17.45
N ILE A 89 32.99 -6.56 -17.75
CA ILE A 89 33.31 -5.76 -18.93
C ILE A 89 34.77 -5.24 -18.87
N ASN A 90 35.22 -4.77 -17.70
CA ASN A 90 36.58 -4.26 -17.56
C ASN A 90 37.65 -5.34 -17.78
N ASN A 91 37.40 -6.54 -17.25
CA ASN A 91 38.34 -7.66 -17.33
C ASN A 91 38.36 -8.30 -18.71
N THR A 92 37.18 -8.52 -19.32
CA THR A 92 37.02 -9.36 -20.52
C THR A 92 36.71 -8.57 -21.79
N LYS A 93 36.41 -7.28 -21.66
CA LYS A 93 35.89 -6.41 -22.74
C LYS A 93 34.58 -6.91 -23.37
N LYS A 94 33.97 -7.93 -22.78
CA LYS A 94 32.71 -8.57 -23.20
C LYS A 94 31.84 -8.76 -21.98
N PHE A 95 30.54 -8.92 -22.20
CA PHE A 95 29.57 -9.24 -21.14
C PHE A 95 28.73 -10.46 -21.56
N SER A 96 28.59 -11.42 -20.66
CA SER A 96 27.80 -12.64 -20.93
C SER A 96 26.41 -12.54 -20.33
N PHE A 97 25.45 -12.03 -21.10
CA PHE A 97 24.02 -11.96 -20.70
C PHE A 97 23.50 -13.30 -20.21
N LYS A 98 23.80 -14.38 -20.95
CA LYS A 98 23.37 -15.75 -20.57
C LYS A 98 23.83 -16.12 -19.16
N ASN A 99 25.11 -15.94 -18.85
CA ASN A 99 25.65 -16.28 -17.52
C ASN A 99 25.08 -15.39 -16.42
N PHE A 100 24.85 -14.11 -16.73
CA PHE A 100 24.26 -13.17 -15.80
C PHE A 100 22.83 -13.57 -15.42
N TYR A 101 21.95 -13.75 -16.42
CA TYR A 101 20.54 -14.12 -16.15
C TYR A 101 20.41 -15.51 -15.53
N ILE A 102 21.22 -16.49 -15.93
CA ILE A 102 21.23 -17.81 -15.28
C ILE A 102 21.51 -17.70 -13.78
N LYS A 103 22.48 -16.87 -13.38
CA LYS A 103 22.79 -16.66 -11.96
C LYS A 103 21.66 -15.96 -11.21
N ARG A 104 20.94 -15.02 -11.85
CA ARG A 104 19.77 -14.35 -11.24
C ARG A 104 18.59 -15.31 -11.09
N ILE A 105 18.23 -16.03 -12.16
CA ILE A 105 17.17 -17.03 -12.13
C ILE A 105 17.38 -18.05 -11.01
N ARG A 106 18.60 -18.60 -10.89
CA ARG A 106 18.93 -19.57 -9.82
C ARG A 106 18.86 -18.99 -8.42
N ARG A 107 19.05 -17.68 -8.27
CA ARG A 107 18.99 -17.00 -6.98
C ARG A 107 17.57 -16.67 -6.57
N ILE A 108 16.71 -16.25 -7.51
CA ILE A 108 15.43 -15.58 -7.24
C ILE A 108 14.26 -16.56 -7.37
N LEU A 109 14.12 -17.22 -8.53
CA LEU A 109 12.95 -18.02 -8.82
C LEU A 109 12.70 -19.19 -7.85
N PRO A 110 13.68 -19.99 -7.40
CA PRO A 110 13.37 -21.16 -6.56
C PRO A 110 12.68 -20.80 -5.26
N ALA A 111 13.17 -19.81 -4.52
CA ALA A 111 12.53 -19.37 -3.26
C ALA A 111 11.19 -18.67 -3.53
N PHE A 112 11.11 -17.85 -4.59
CA PHE A 112 9.86 -17.21 -5.01
C PHE A 112 8.76 -18.24 -5.31
N LEU A 113 9.07 -19.31 -6.06
CA LEU A 113 8.12 -20.39 -6.37
C LEU A 113 7.61 -21.10 -5.10
N VAL A 114 8.50 -21.43 -4.17
CA VAL A 114 8.12 -22.09 -2.91
C VAL A 114 7.16 -21.21 -2.11
N VAL A 115 7.48 -19.92 -1.94
CA VAL A 115 6.66 -19.02 -1.15
C VAL A 115 5.32 -18.75 -1.83
N THR A 116 5.29 -18.56 -3.15
CA THR A 116 4.04 -18.31 -3.88
C THR A 116 3.14 -19.53 -3.93
N ILE A 117 3.67 -20.75 -4.06
CA ILE A 117 2.87 -21.99 -3.97
C ILE A 117 2.27 -22.14 -2.57
N ALA A 118 3.07 -21.99 -1.52
CA ALA A 118 2.58 -22.07 -0.15
C ALA A 118 1.53 -21.00 0.14
N SER A 119 1.79 -19.76 -0.26
CA SER A 119 0.85 -18.65 -0.11
C SER A 119 -0.45 -18.90 -0.86
N SER A 120 -0.41 -19.51 -2.06
CA SER A 120 -1.61 -19.84 -2.84
C SER A 120 -2.48 -20.87 -2.16
N PHE A 121 -1.88 -21.86 -1.51
CA PHE A 121 -2.61 -22.87 -0.75
C PHE A 121 -3.37 -22.25 0.44
N TYR A 122 -2.72 -21.33 1.17
CA TYR A 122 -3.36 -20.61 2.27
C TYR A 122 -4.40 -19.60 1.76
N ALA A 123 -4.09 -18.86 0.68
CA ALA A 123 -5.01 -17.92 0.04
C ALA A 123 -6.32 -18.62 -0.39
N PHE A 124 -6.24 -19.78 -1.02
CA PHE A 124 -7.41 -20.56 -1.41
C PHE A 124 -8.31 -20.90 -0.22
N LYS A 125 -7.73 -21.23 0.95
CA LYS A 125 -8.49 -21.59 2.16
C LYS A 125 -9.07 -20.37 2.88
N ILE A 126 -8.34 -19.27 2.94
CA ILE A 126 -8.62 -18.15 3.85
C ILE A 126 -9.33 -17.01 3.13
N LEU A 127 -8.88 -16.63 1.93
CA LEU A 127 -9.39 -15.47 1.23
C LEU A 127 -10.83 -15.66 0.77
N LEU A 128 -11.60 -14.60 0.83
CA LEU A 128 -12.93 -14.56 0.24
C LEU A 128 -12.84 -14.64 -1.29
N PRO A 129 -13.91 -15.02 -1.99
CA PRO A 129 -13.85 -15.27 -3.44
C PRO A 129 -13.22 -14.14 -4.24
N LEU A 130 -13.62 -12.88 -4.01
CA LEU A 130 -13.05 -11.73 -4.70
C LEU A 130 -11.61 -11.45 -4.30
N GLN A 131 -11.31 -11.49 -3.01
CA GLN A 131 -9.95 -11.35 -2.51
C GLN A 131 -9.03 -12.39 -3.14
N TYR A 132 -9.57 -13.60 -3.36
CA TYR A 132 -8.84 -14.68 -4.03
C TYR A 132 -8.58 -14.37 -5.51
N VAL A 133 -9.57 -13.83 -6.24
CA VAL A 133 -9.38 -13.37 -7.62
C VAL A 133 -8.31 -12.29 -7.70
N GLU A 134 -8.36 -11.27 -6.84
CA GLU A 134 -7.34 -10.21 -6.80
C GLU A 134 -5.96 -10.77 -6.40
N TYR A 135 -5.93 -11.74 -5.48
CA TYR A 135 -4.71 -12.46 -5.15
C TYR A 135 -4.11 -13.17 -6.39
N ILE A 136 -4.92 -13.90 -7.18
CA ILE A 136 -4.44 -14.59 -8.39
C ILE A 136 -3.95 -13.58 -9.44
N LYS A 137 -4.64 -12.45 -9.64
CA LYS A 137 -4.15 -11.36 -10.52
C LYS A 137 -2.79 -10.84 -10.05
N SER A 138 -2.67 -10.53 -8.75
CA SER A 138 -1.42 -10.04 -8.17
C SER A 138 -0.28 -11.06 -8.31
N LEU A 139 -0.59 -12.34 -8.17
CA LEU A 139 0.35 -13.44 -8.29
C LEU A 139 0.85 -13.63 -9.73
N LEU A 140 -0.06 -13.58 -10.73
CA LEU A 140 0.30 -13.64 -12.14
C LEU A 140 1.25 -12.49 -12.51
N LEU A 141 0.92 -11.26 -12.10
CA LEU A 141 1.73 -10.08 -12.38
C LEU A 141 3.03 -10.04 -11.57
N SER A 142 3.04 -10.60 -10.35
CA SER A 142 4.30 -10.82 -9.59
C SER A 142 5.23 -11.81 -10.28
N SER A 143 4.67 -12.85 -10.90
CA SER A 143 5.45 -13.88 -11.60
C SER A 143 6.17 -13.35 -12.84
N ILE A 144 5.67 -12.31 -13.46
CA ILE A 144 6.30 -11.62 -14.61
C ILE A 144 6.92 -10.27 -14.22
N PHE A 145 7.06 -10.02 -12.91
CA PHE A 145 7.66 -8.80 -12.35
C PHE A 145 7.00 -7.49 -12.79
N LEU A 146 5.66 -7.47 -12.84
CA LEU A 146 4.83 -6.30 -13.13
C LEU A 146 3.85 -5.95 -12.01
N SER A 147 4.02 -6.54 -10.81
CA SER A 147 3.11 -6.31 -9.69
C SER A 147 3.10 -4.85 -9.19
N ASN A 148 4.19 -4.11 -9.34
CA ASN A 148 4.26 -2.70 -9.01
C ASN A 148 3.24 -1.86 -9.80
N TYR A 149 3.12 -2.07 -11.10
CA TYR A 149 2.11 -1.39 -11.92
C TYR A 149 0.69 -1.90 -11.62
N PHE A 150 0.54 -3.18 -11.32
CA PHE A 150 -0.75 -3.72 -10.91
C PHE A 150 -1.29 -3.02 -9.65
N PHE A 151 -0.46 -2.86 -8.63
CA PHE A 151 -0.88 -2.19 -7.40
C PHE A 151 -1.14 -0.71 -7.60
N TYR A 152 -0.38 -0.05 -8.46
CA TYR A 152 -0.64 1.33 -8.84
C TYR A 152 -2.00 1.50 -9.54
N PHE A 153 -2.28 0.71 -10.59
CA PHE A 153 -3.53 0.83 -11.36
C PHE A 153 -4.78 0.39 -10.61
N ASN A 154 -4.64 -0.34 -9.52
CA ASN A 154 -5.76 -0.69 -8.63
C ASN A 154 -5.86 0.24 -7.41
N ASP A 155 -5.26 1.43 -7.46
CA ASP A 155 -5.30 2.48 -6.43
C ASP A 155 -4.94 1.97 -5.01
N ILE A 156 -4.03 1.00 -4.94
CA ILE A 156 -3.60 0.42 -3.67
C ILE A 156 -2.54 1.32 -3.06
N THR A 157 -2.95 2.16 -2.13
CA THR A 157 -2.01 3.01 -1.40
C THR A 157 -1.23 2.18 -0.38
N TYR A 158 0.11 2.17 -0.50
CA TYR A 158 0.97 1.42 0.40
C TYR A 158 0.93 2.00 1.83
N GLY A 159 0.88 1.10 2.83
CA GLY A 159 0.84 1.52 4.24
C GLY A 159 -0.56 1.80 4.79
N VAL A 160 -1.61 1.74 3.96
CA VAL A 160 -3.01 1.88 4.40
C VAL A 160 -3.56 0.55 4.90
N GLU A 161 -4.58 0.59 5.74
CA GLU A 161 -5.16 -0.64 6.31
C GLU A 161 -5.67 -1.62 5.25
N THR A 162 -6.27 -1.12 4.17
CA THR A 162 -6.72 -1.93 3.03
C THR A 162 -5.60 -2.69 2.33
N ALA A 163 -4.40 -2.14 2.28
CA ALA A 163 -3.21 -2.77 1.70
C ALA A 163 -2.77 -4.02 2.48
N PHE A 164 -3.02 -4.07 3.81
CA PHE A 164 -2.70 -5.23 4.64
C PHE A 164 -3.60 -6.46 4.43
N HIS A 165 -4.53 -6.41 3.48
CA HIS A 165 -5.34 -7.57 3.07
C HIS A 165 -4.83 -8.26 1.80
N ILE A 166 -3.75 -7.76 1.18
CA ILE A 166 -3.22 -8.26 -0.10
C ILE A 166 -1.91 -9.05 0.15
N PRO A 167 -1.92 -10.39 0.16
CA PRO A 167 -0.78 -11.20 0.61
C PRO A 167 0.53 -10.99 -0.15
N LEU A 168 0.47 -10.56 -1.42
CA LEU A 168 1.66 -10.38 -2.26
C LEU A 168 2.03 -8.92 -2.52
N LEU A 169 1.48 -7.97 -1.76
CA LEU A 169 1.75 -6.55 -1.99
C LEU A 169 3.25 -6.23 -1.99
N HIS A 170 4.02 -6.81 -1.06
CA HIS A 170 5.47 -6.59 -0.95
C HIS A 170 6.26 -6.91 -2.22
N THR A 171 5.71 -7.72 -3.16
CA THR A 171 6.39 -8.08 -4.41
C THR A 171 6.57 -6.91 -5.37
N TRP A 172 5.94 -5.75 -5.10
CA TRP A 172 6.13 -4.55 -5.90
C TRP A 172 7.59 -4.11 -6.00
N SER A 173 8.33 -4.14 -4.90
CA SER A 173 9.74 -3.73 -4.90
C SER A 173 10.63 -4.75 -5.60
N LEU A 174 10.33 -6.05 -5.45
CA LEU A 174 11.00 -7.10 -6.22
C LEU A 174 10.78 -6.89 -7.73
N SER A 175 9.58 -6.49 -8.15
CA SER A 175 9.31 -6.17 -9.56
C SER A 175 10.16 -5.00 -10.05
N VAL A 176 10.30 -3.93 -9.28
CA VAL A 176 11.19 -2.80 -9.60
C VAL A 176 12.65 -3.24 -9.74
N GLU A 177 13.16 -4.07 -8.82
CA GLU A 177 14.52 -4.61 -8.91
C GLU A 177 14.74 -5.47 -10.15
N GLU A 178 13.81 -6.37 -10.46
CA GLU A 178 13.95 -7.28 -11.61
C GLU A 178 13.82 -6.52 -12.94
N GLN A 179 12.97 -5.51 -13.04
CA GLN A 179 12.91 -4.59 -14.19
C GLN A 179 14.28 -3.91 -14.41
N PHE A 180 14.90 -3.43 -13.33
CA PHE A 180 16.26 -2.89 -13.42
C PHE A 180 17.27 -3.97 -13.87
N TYR A 181 17.21 -5.19 -13.37
CA TYR A 181 18.11 -6.28 -13.76
C TYR A 181 17.96 -6.71 -15.23
N ILE A 182 16.79 -6.49 -15.83
CA ILE A 182 16.56 -6.72 -17.26
C ILE A 182 17.14 -5.57 -18.09
N ILE A 183 16.86 -4.34 -17.72
CA ILE A 183 17.18 -3.15 -18.53
C ILE A 183 18.66 -2.75 -18.39
N PHE A 184 19.19 -2.72 -17.17
CA PHE A 184 20.48 -2.12 -16.87
C PHE A 184 21.69 -2.83 -17.50
N PRO A 185 21.76 -4.18 -17.64
CA PRO A 185 22.85 -4.82 -18.37
C PRO A 185 22.90 -4.41 -19.84
N LEU A 186 21.74 -4.31 -20.51
CA LEU A 186 21.64 -3.86 -21.91
C LEU A 186 22.13 -2.41 -22.03
N PHE A 187 21.60 -1.53 -21.17
CA PHE A 187 22.03 -0.15 -21.09
C PHE A 187 23.53 0.00 -20.84
N SER A 188 24.08 -0.72 -19.86
CA SER A 188 25.48 -0.64 -19.48
C SER A 188 26.42 -1.09 -20.60
N VAL A 189 26.07 -2.17 -21.31
CA VAL A 189 26.85 -2.67 -22.45
C VAL A 189 26.79 -1.70 -23.63
N PHE A 190 25.61 -1.14 -23.91
CA PHE A 190 25.41 -0.12 -24.95
C PHE A 190 26.27 1.13 -24.67
N VAL A 191 26.15 1.70 -23.47
CA VAL A 191 26.92 2.89 -23.08
C VAL A 191 28.43 2.60 -23.06
N TYR A 192 28.85 1.44 -22.57
CA TYR A 192 30.27 1.07 -22.59
C TYR A 192 30.83 0.93 -24.01
N LYS A 193 30.03 0.41 -24.95
CA LYS A 193 30.45 0.22 -26.35
C LYS A 193 30.58 1.56 -27.10
N PHE A 194 29.61 2.46 -26.96
CA PHE A 194 29.52 3.67 -27.76
C PHE A 194 29.97 4.93 -27.02
N PHE A 195 29.80 4.99 -25.70
CA PHE A 195 29.97 6.19 -24.88
C PHE A 195 30.83 5.97 -23.63
N LYS A 196 31.78 5.07 -23.66
CA LYS A 196 32.58 4.62 -22.52
C LYS A 196 33.15 5.79 -21.68
N LYS A 197 33.64 6.84 -22.35
CA LYS A 197 34.22 8.04 -21.70
C LYS A 197 33.18 8.78 -20.84
N TYR A 198 31.93 8.74 -21.24
CA TYR A 198 30.83 9.46 -20.62
C TYR A 198 29.96 8.59 -19.69
N LEU A 199 30.34 7.33 -19.42
CA LEU A 199 29.52 6.41 -18.61
C LEU A 199 29.12 7.00 -17.26
N LEU A 200 30.05 7.64 -16.54
CA LEU A 200 29.73 8.29 -15.26
C LEU A 200 28.75 9.46 -15.45
N ASN A 201 28.98 10.31 -16.43
CA ASN A 201 28.13 11.46 -16.69
C ASN A 201 26.69 11.03 -17.05
N ILE A 202 26.57 9.98 -17.86
CA ILE A 202 25.28 9.41 -18.23
C ILE A 202 24.57 8.85 -16.98
N LEU A 203 25.28 8.12 -16.11
CA LEU A 203 24.69 7.64 -14.85
C LEU A 203 24.24 8.81 -13.96
N ILE A 204 25.02 9.89 -13.87
CA ILE A 204 24.64 11.09 -13.10
C ILE A 204 23.39 11.75 -13.71
N VAL A 205 23.33 11.89 -15.03
CA VAL A 205 22.15 12.47 -15.70
C VAL A 205 20.91 11.60 -15.46
N CYS A 206 21.01 10.28 -15.59
CA CYS A 206 19.91 9.38 -15.28
C CYS A 206 19.47 9.47 -13.81
N PHE A 207 20.42 9.58 -12.87
CA PHE A 207 20.14 9.82 -11.46
C PHE A 207 19.35 11.11 -11.25
N LEU A 208 19.84 12.22 -11.81
CA LEU A 208 19.20 13.54 -11.67
C LEU A 208 17.81 13.57 -12.30
N LEU A 209 17.63 13.01 -13.49
CA LEU A 209 16.31 12.94 -14.14
C LEU A 209 15.31 12.16 -13.30
N SER A 210 15.70 10.99 -12.80
CA SER A 210 14.82 10.18 -11.94
C SER A 210 14.53 10.88 -10.62
N PHE A 211 15.53 11.46 -9.96
CA PHE A 211 15.38 12.12 -8.68
C PHE A 211 14.52 13.41 -8.78
N LEU A 212 14.76 14.25 -9.78
CA LEU A 212 13.96 15.46 -10.00
C LEU A 212 12.51 15.11 -10.37
N SER A 213 12.32 14.08 -11.20
CA SER A 213 10.98 13.56 -11.50
C SER A 213 10.28 13.04 -10.23
N TYR A 214 10.98 12.31 -9.36
CA TYR A 214 10.46 11.89 -8.07
C TYR A 214 10.01 13.07 -7.22
N LEU A 215 10.85 14.10 -7.06
CA LEU A 215 10.51 15.28 -6.26
C LEU A 215 9.30 16.05 -6.82
N TYR A 216 9.22 16.19 -8.13
CA TYR A 216 8.12 16.89 -8.80
C TYR A 216 6.79 16.15 -8.67
N PHE A 217 6.78 14.85 -8.97
CA PHE A 217 5.54 14.06 -8.97
C PHE A 217 5.11 13.59 -7.57
N ALA A 218 5.98 13.61 -6.57
CA ALA A 218 5.62 13.16 -5.21
C ALA A 218 4.50 13.97 -4.56
N SER A 219 4.37 15.25 -4.91
CA SER A 219 3.26 16.12 -4.46
C SER A 219 1.99 15.98 -5.31
N ILE A 220 2.11 15.46 -6.55
CA ILE A 220 0.99 15.34 -7.50
C ILE A 220 0.33 13.96 -7.40
N ASN A 221 1.14 12.90 -7.41
CA ASN A 221 0.67 11.52 -7.36
C ASN A 221 1.68 10.64 -6.60
N TYR A 222 1.51 10.57 -5.30
CA TYR A 222 2.38 9.80 -4.41
C TYR A 222 2.39 8.29 -4.76
N SER A 223 1.24 7.71 -5.08
CA SER A 223 1.14 6.28 -5.44
C SER A 223 1.97 5.95 -6.68
N LEU A 224 1.93 6.80 -7.71
CA LEU A 224 2.75 6.64 -8.91
C LEU A 224 4.24 6.69 -8.58
N THR A 225 4.68 7.67 -7.79
CA THR A 225 6.09 7.82 -7.41
C THR A 225 6.59 6.70 -6.50
N PHE A 226 5.69 6.09 -5.75
CA PHE A 226 6.02 4.97 -4.89
C PHE A 226 6.25 3.68 -5.67
N TYR A 227 5.37 3.34 -6.65
CA TYR A 227 5.38 2.05 -7.33
C TYR A 227 6.18 2.02 -8.63
N ALA A 228 6.27 3.11 -9.38
CA ALA A 228 6.82 3.06 -10.72
C ALA A 228 8.35 3.18 -10.74
N LEU A 229 8.99 2.31 -11.53
CA LEU A 229 10.46 2.20 -11.63
C LEU A 229 11.14 3.55 -11.89
N GLN A 230 10.62 4.37 -12.80
CA GLN A 230 11.27 5.62 -13.21
C GLN A 230 11.45 6.63 -12.07
N PHE A 231 10.60 6.58 -11.05
CA PHE A 231 10.68 7.46 -9.88
C PHE A 231 11.50 6.86 -8.72
N ARG A 232 11.82 5.57 -8.79
CA ARG A 232 12.66 4.85 -7.80
C ARG A 232 14.05 4.51 -8.35
N LEU A 233 14.26 4.75 -9.63
CA LEU A 233 15.49 4.40 -10.33
C LEU A 233 16.72 5.14 -9.79
N TRP A 234 16.56 6.37 -9.28
CA TRP A 234 17.64 7.15 -8.68
C TRP A 234 18.32 6.44 -7.50
N GLU A 235 17.59 5.69 -6.70
CA GLU A 235 18.11 4.91 -5.57
C GLU A 235 19.05 3.80 -6.05
N ILE A 236 18.62 3.09 -7.10
CA ILE A 236 19.39 2.02 -7.69
C ILE A 236 20.61 2.57 -8.45
N ILE A 237 20.44 3.68 -9.17
CA ILE A 237 21.55 4.34 -9.89
C ILE A 237 22.56 4.94 -8.93
N ALA A 238 22.16 5.44 -7.76
CA ALA A 238 23.10 5.88 -6.72
C ALA A 238 24.10 4.76 -6.38
N GLY A 239 23.60 3.53 -6.17
CA GLY A 239 24.43 2.34 -6.01
C GLY A 239 25.31 2.04 -7.24
N SER A 240 24.79 2.26 -8.44
CA SER A 240 25.54 2.04 -9.70
C SER A 240 26.67 3.04 -9.87
N ILE A 241 26.48 4.31 -9.52
CA ILE A 241 27.51 5.35 -9.49
C ILE A 241 28.62 4.96 -8.51
N LEU A 242 28.22 4.50 -7.33
CA LEU A 242 29.15 4.01 -6.30
C LEU A 242 30.01 2.84 -6.82
N ALA A 243 29.42 1.89 -7.53
CA ALA A 243 30.13 0.78 -8.17
C ALA A 243 31.15 1.28 -9.19
N TYR A 244 30.76 2.27 -10.01
CA TYR A 244 31.67 2.89 -10.96
C TYR A 244 32.88 3.54 -10.26
N LEU A 245 32.62 4.33 -9.22
CA LEU A 245 33.69 5.00 -8.47
C LEU A 245 34.67 4.00 -7.84
N ASN A 246 34.15 2.94 -7.23
CA ASN A 246 34.97 1.88 -6.62
C ASN A 246 35.86 1.12 -7.64
N ILE A 247 35.34 0.87 -8.86
CA ILE A 247 36.04 0.05 -9.85
C ILE A 247 37.01 0.89 -10.70
N TYR A 248 36.61 2.08 -11.12
CA TYR A 248 37.37 2.88 -12.08
C TYR A 248 38.19 4.01 -11.44
N LYS A 249 37.76 4.56 -10.29
CA LYS A 249 38.47 5.68 -9.63
C LYS A 249 39.37 5.25 -8.48
N ASN A 250 39.01 4.18 -7.78
CA ASN A 250 39.77 3.48 -6.71
C ASN A 250 40.69 4.40 -5.87
N LYS A 251 40.12 5.48 -5.30
CA LYS A 251 40.87 6.39 -4.43
C LYS A 251 41.00 5.81 -3.03
N SER A 252 42.20 5.88 -2.45
CA SER A 252 42.39 5.61 -1.00
C SER A 252 42.13 6.87 -0.21
N TYR A 253 41.43 6.76 0.88
CA TYR A 253 41.16 7.86 1.81
C TYR A 253 41.80 7.57 3.17
N GLY A 254 42.12 8.59 3.92
CA GLY A 254 42.69 8.46 5.27
C GLY A 254 41.72 7.69 6.19
N ILE A 255 42.29 6.94 7.13
CA ILE A 255 41.52 6.06 8.05
C ILE A 255 40.49 6.88 8.83
N GLN A 256 40.85 8.05 9.31
CA GLN A 256 39.94 8.92 10.08
C GLN A 256 38.75 9.41 9.27
N TRP A 257 38.96 9.80 8.01
CA TRP A 257 37.88 10.19 7.09
C TRP A 257 36.94 9.03 6.83
N CYS A 258 37.48 7.83 6.59
CA CYS A 258 36.67 6.63 6.41
C CYS A 258 35.85 6.30 7.65
N GLN A 259 36.42 6.46 8.84
CA GLN A 259 35.74 6.25 10.12
C GLN A 259 34.56 7.24 10.27
N ASN A 260 34.81 8.54 10.15
CA ASN A 260 33.80 9.57 10.37
C ASN A 260 32.66 9.49 9.35
N LEU A 261 32.97 9.35 8.06
CA LEU A 261 31.96 9.27 7.00
C LEU A 261 31.13 7.98 7.08
N SER A 262 31.72 6.87 7.52
CA SER A 262 30.91 5.65 7.75
C SER A 262 29.97 5.78 8.94
N ILE A 263 30.38 6.49 10.02
CA ILE A 263 29.50 6.77 11.17
C ILE A 263 28.36 7.70 10.75
N VAL A 264 28.65 8.80 10.05
CA VAL A 264 27.62 9.69 9.51
C VAL A 264 26.65 8.91 8.64
N GLY A 265 27.16 8.07 7.71
CA GLY A 265 26.33 7.22 6.87
C GLY A 265 25.43 6.27 7.68
N PHE A 266 25.94 5.69 8.76
CA PHE A 266 25.16 4.81 9.63
C PHE A 266 24.00 5.56 10.31
N PHE A 267 24.27 6.77 10.84
CA PHE A 267 23.20 7.60 11.42
C PHE A 267 22.18 8.05 10.38
N LEU A 268 22.61 8.39 9.16
CA LEU A 268 21.70 8.74 8.06
C LEU A 268 20.78 7.59 7.65
N ILE A 269 21.13 6.34 7.95
CA ILE A 269 20.25 5.18 7.79
C ILE A 269 19.29 5.03 8.97
N ILE A 270 19.81 5.11 10.19
CA ILE A 270 19.05 4.77 11.40
C ILE A 270 18.04 5.86 11.77
N LEU A 271 18.40 7.14 11.66
CA LEU A 271 17.51 8.24 12.01
C LEU A 271 16.20 8.27 11.22
N PRO A 272 16.19 8.12 9.89
CA PRO A 272 14.95 8.02 9.13
C PRO A 272 14.06 6.85 9.55
N ILE A 273 14.65 5.70 9.86
CA ILE A 273 13.90 4.51 10.29
C ILE A 273 13.18 4.77 11.63
N LEU A 274 13.86 5.42 12.58
CA LEU A 274 13.34 5.65 13.94
C LEU A 274 12.42 6.88 14.04
N PHE A 275 12.77 7.97 13.37
CA PHE A 275 12.15 9.29 13.56
C PHE A 275 11.27 9.75 12.42
N TYR A 276 10.88 8.85 11.52
CA TYR A 276 9.96 9.18 10.43
C TYR A 276 8.64 9.73 10.98
N LYS A 277 8.32 10.98 10.61
CA LYS A 277 7.04 11.65 10.87
C LYS A 277 6.45 12.13 9.55
N ASN A 278 5.16 11.92 9.40
CA ASN A 278 4.44 12.03 8.13
C ASN A 278 4.29 13.45 7.53
N ASN A 279 4.73 14.55 8.18
CA ASN A 279 4.19 15.87 7.85
C ASN A 279 5.09 16.81 7.03
N PHE A 280 6.40 16.64 6.94
CA PHE A 280 7.24 17.61 6.20
C PHE A 280 8.40 17.00 5.42
N PHE A 281 8.90 15.85 5.81
CA PHE A 281 10.14 15.27 5.30
C PHE A 281 9.94 13.97 4.50
N ILE A 282 8.74 13.71 3.98
CA ILE A 282 8.41 12.47 3.25
C ILE A 282 9.43 12.17 2.15
N ASN A 283 9.88 13.19 1.42
CA ASN A 283 10.82 13.04 0.31
C ASN A 283 12.29 13.09 0.73
N VAL A 284 12.59 13.62 1.92
CA VAL A 284 13.98 13.79 2.42
C VAL A 284 14.50 12.49 3.03
N PHE A 285 13.67 11.74 3.75
CA PHE A 285 14.12 10.53 4.45
C PHE A 285 14.62 9.40 3.54
N PRO A 286 13.97 9.08 2.39
CA PRO A 286 14.54 8.16 1.42
C PRO A 286 15.91 8.62 0.90
N PHE A 287 16.06 9.91 0.60
CA PHE A 287 17.34 10.48 0.15
C PHE A 287 18.44 10.31 1.20
N LEU A 288 18.16 10.62 2.47
CA LEU A 288 19.13 10.44 3.56
C LEU A 288 19.57 8.98 3.70
N SER A 289 18.63 8.04 3.60
CA SER A 289 18.94 6.61 3.72
C SER A 289 19.77 6.09 2.54
N VAL A 290 19.48 6.53 1.33
CA VAL A 290 20.27 6.21 0.12
C VAL A 290 21.68 6.78 0.24
N LEU A 291 21.81 8.06 0.62
CA LEU A 291 23.10 8.70 0.86
C LEU A 291 23.89 7.96 1.97
N GLY A 292 23.23 7.68 3.09
CA GLY A 292 23.81 6.92 4.20
C GLY A 292 24.32 5.55 3.76
N THR A 293 23.51 4.82 2.98
CA THR A 293 23.89 3.51 2.44
C THR A 293 25.09 3.61 1.52
N CYS A 294 25.15 4.62 0.66
CA CYS A 294 26.31 4.89 -0.19
C CYS A 294 27.58 5.20 0.63
N LEU A 295 27.47 6.02 1.66
CA LEU A 295 28.60 6.35 2.53
C LEU A 295 29.11 5.10 3.27
N VAL A 296 28.24 4.28 3.82
CA VAL A 296 28.65 3.04 4.50
C VAL A 296 29.33 2.08 3.54
N ILE A 297 28.74 1.81 2.36
CA ILE A 297 29.35 0.87 1.38
C ILE A 297 30.72 1.37 0.89
N PHE A 298 30.90 2.68 0.75
CA PHE A 298 32.11 3.26 0.19
C PHE A 298 33.23 3.39 1.21
N PHE A 299 32.91 3.84 2.44
CA PHE A 299 33.89 4.20 3.45
C PHE A 299 34.06 3.14 4.56
N SER A 300 33.16 2.14 4.66
CA SER A 300 33.32 1.06 5.62
C SER A 300 34.48 0.15 5.23
N ASN A 301 35.43 0.00 6.14
CA ASN A 301 36.56 -0.90 6.01
C ASN A 301 36.82 -1.66 7.32
N LYS A 302 37.69 -2.67 7.33
CA LYS A 302 37.91 -3.56 8.48
C LYS A 302 38.32 -2.84 9.78
N SER A 303 38.85 -1.64 9.71
CA SER A 303 39.26 -0.86 10.89
C SER A 303 38.14 -0.03 11.51
N ASN A 304 37.01 0.20 10.80
CA ASN A 304 35.94 1.07 11.23
C ASN A 304 35.01 0.41 12.27
N TYR A 305 34.48 1.20 13.22
CA TYR A 305 33.46 0.75 14.17
C TYR A 305 32.19 0.27 13.47
N VAL A 306 31.72 0.99 12.45
CA VAL A 306 30.54 0.61 11.66
C VAL A 306 30.74 -0.75 10.99
N ASN A 307 31.92 -1.00 10.41
CA ASN A 307 32.23 -2.30 9.84
C ASN A 307 32.19 -3.41 10.89
N LYS A 308 32.77 -3.17 12.09
CA LYS A 308 32.76 -4.16 13.18
C LYS A 308 31.32 -4.51 13.59
N ILE A 309 30.42 -3.52 13.68
CA ILE A 309 29.01 -3.75 14.02
C ILE A 309 28.34 -4.54 12.90
N LEU A 310 28.44 -4.10 11.64
CA LEU A 310 27.77 -4.73 10.51
C LEU A 310 28.28 -6.15 10.22
N THR A 311 29.49 -6.47 10.63
CA THR A 311 30.09 -7.82 10.44
C THR A 311 29.85 -8.76 11.60
N LEU A 312 29.07 -8.39 12.62
CA LEU A 312 28.63 -9.29 13.69
C LEU A 312 27.92 -10.51 13.10
N LYS A 313 28.27 -11.69 13.60
CA LYS A 313 27.74 -12.97 13.08
C LYS A 313 26.21 -13.01 12.96
N PRO A 314 25.42 -12.55 13.97
CA PRO A 314 23.97 -12.54 13.85
C PRO A 314 23.46 -11.65 12.71
N LEU A 315 24.03 -10.44 12.55
CA LEU A 315 23.62 -9.52 11.48
C LEU A 315 23.96 -10.08 10.10
N VAL A 316 25.17 -10.62 9.93
CA VAL A 316 25.56 -11.26 8.66
C VAL A 316 24.64 -12.44 8.36
N PHE A 317 24.28 -13.25 9.35
CA PHE A 317 23.37 -14.38 9.16
C PHE A 317 21.97 -13.92 8.71
N ILE A 318 21.36 -12.92 9.39
CA ILE A 318 20.06 -12.36 8.98
C ILE A 318 20.16 -11.77 7.58
N GLY A 319 21.25 -11.08 7.24
CA GLY A 319 21.48 -10.55 5.90
C GLY A 319 21.58 -11.64 4.82
N LEU A 320 22.18 -12.79 5.13
CA LEU A 320 22.24 -13.92 4.20
C LEU A 320 20.86 -14.52 3.90
N ILE A 321 19.97 -14.62 4.89
CA ILE A 321 18.60 -15.14 4.75
C ILE A 321 17.58 -14.05 4.41
N SER A 322 18.03 -12.80 4.20
CA SER A 322 17.14 -11.62 4.04
C SER A 322 16.15 -11.75 2.89
N TYR A 323 16.51 -12.41 1.79
CA TYR A 323 15.61 -12.63 0.67
C TYR A 323 14.45 -13.58 1.05
N SER A 324 14.75 -14.69 1.69
CA SER A 324 13.73 -15.63 2.18
C SER A 324 12.85 -14.95 3.26
N LEU A 325 13.44 -14.14 4.18
CA LEU A 325 12.68 -13.34 5.14
C LEU A 325 11.74 -12.35 4.45
N TYR A 326 12.23 -11.68 3.40
CA TYR A 326 11.43 -10.72 2.63
C TYR A 326 10.24 -11.40 1.93
N LEU A 327 10.40 -12.59 1.41
CA LEU A 327 9.31 -13.30 0.76
C LEU A 327 8.24 -13.80 1.73
N TRP A 328 8.64 -14.31 2.92
CA TRP A 328 7.70 -14.93 3.87
C TRP A 328 6.97 -13.95 4.77
N HIS A 329 7.58 -12.81 5.15
CA HIS A 329 7.04 -11.95 6.20
C HIS A 329 5.64 -11.43 5.89
N TYR A 330 5.43 -10.91 4.69
CA TYR A 330 4.20 -10.20 4.35
C TYR A 330 2.99 -11.14 4.19
N PRO A 331 3.08 -12.26 3.43
CA PRO A 331 1.99 -13.23 3.38
C PRO A 331 1.58 -13.75 4.77
N ILE A 332 2.55 -14.04 5.64
CA ILE A 332 2.27 -14.53 6.98
C ILE A 332 1.55 -13.48 7.81
N PHE A 333 1.98 -12.22 7.77
CA PHE A 333 1.29 -11.12 8.46
C PHE A 333 -0.14 -10.97 7.97
N VAL A 334 -0.36 -10.97 6.65
CA VAL A 334 -1.70 -10.83 6.08
C VAL A 334 -2.59 -12.00 6.48
N PHE A 335 -2.15 -13.24 6.30
CA PHE A 335 -2.97 -14.41 6.66
C PHE A 335 -3.25 -14.47 8.16
N ARG A 336 -2.29 -14.11 9.01
CA ARG A 336 -2.50 -14.06 10.47
C ARG A 336 -3.53 -13.00 10.85
N LYS A 337 -3.48 -11.81 10.25
CA LYS A 337 -4.46 -10.74 10.47
C LYS A 337 -5.87 -11.17 10.04
N LEU A 338 -5.99 -11.90 8.93
CA LEU A 338 -7.28 -12.38 8.41
C LEU A 338 -7.87 -13.53 9.25
N ILE A 339 -7.02 -14.40 9.84
CA ILE A 339 -7.49 -15.53 10.66
C ILE A 339 -7.86 -15.07 12.08
N ASN A 340 -7.02 -14.25 12.70
CA ASN A 340 -7.19 -13.82 14.08
C ASN A 340 -6.71 -12.37 14.30
N PRO A 341 -7.57 -11.39 13.98
CA PRO A 341 -7.25 -9.97 14.12
C PRO A 341 -6.88 -9.55 15.55
N GLN A 342 -7.53 -10.15 16.56
CA GLN A 342 -7.32 -9.80 17.98
C GLN A 342 -5.94 -10.20 18.49
N ASN A 343 -5.38 -11.31 18.00
CA ASN A 343 -4.05 -11.80 18.36
C ASN A 343 -2.97 -11.47 17.30
N PHE A 344 -3.17 -10.40 16.54
CA PHE A 344 -2.21 -10.01 15.50
C PHE A 344 -0.81 -9.71 16.05
N ASN A 345 -0.69 -9.18 17.28
CA ASN A 345 0.57 -8.80 17.90
C ASN A 345 1.36 -9.97 18.53
N SER A 346 0.95 -11.21 18.31
CA SER A 346 1.64 -12.39 18.88
C SER A 346 3.07 -12.56 18.33
N ILE A 347 4.00 -12.97 19.21
CA ILE A 347 5.40 -13.30 18.86
C ILE A 347 5.49 -14.48 17.88
N GLU A 348 4.51 -15.37 17.92
CA GLU A 348 4.41 -16.58 17.10
C GLU A 348 4.65 -16.31 15.59
N LYS A 349 4.10 -15.21 15.05
CA LYS A 349 4.29 -14.86 13.64
C LYS A 349 5.76 -14.64 13.25
N PHE A 350 6.56 -14.04 14.14
CA PHE A 350 7.99 -13.81 13.89
C PHE A 350 8.78 -15.12 13.91
N ILE A 351 8.43 -16.02 14.83
CA ILE A 351 9.04 -17.35 14.92
C ILE A 351 8.74 -18.13 13.64
N ILE A 352 7.50 -18.13 13.16
CA ILE A 352 7.11 -18.82 11.92
C ILE A 352 7.86 -18.24 10.72
N ILE A 353 7.91 -16.89 10.59
CA ILE A 353 8.66 -16.22 9.52
C ILE A 353 10.12 -16.64 9.55
N PHE A 354 10.75 -16.61 10.71
CA PHE A 354 12.16 -16.95 10.86
C PHE A 354 12.45 -18.41 10.50
N ILE A 355 11.68 -19.35 11.04
CA ILE A 355 11.85 -20.80 10.76
C ILE A 355 11.68 -21.09 9.27
N LEU A 356 10.59 -20.62 8.66
CA LEU A 356 10.33 -20.84 7.24
C LEU A 356 11.41 -20.22 6.36
N SER A 357 11.93 -19.05 6.75
CA SER A 357 13.01 -18.39 6.01
C SER A 357 14.33 -19.14 6.10
N VAL A 358 14.68 -19.65 7.28
CA VAL A 358 15.88 -20.50 7.46
C VAL A 358 15.76 -21.78 6.66
N ILE A 359 14.62 -22.46 6.72
CA ILE A 359 14.35 -23.68 5.95
C ILE A 359 14.48 -23.40 4.43
N THR A 360 13.80 -22.34 3.95
CA THR A 360 13.84 -21.95 2.53
C THR A 360 15.26 -21.60 2.08
N TYR A 361 16.03 -20.88 2.90
CA TYR A 361 17.41 -20.53 2.58
C TYR A 361 18.31 -21.78 2.46
N TYR A 362 18.28 -22.68 3.43
CA TYR A 362 19.18 -23.83 3.45
C TYR A 362 18.78 -24.95 2.47
N ILE A 363 17.48 -25.20 2.31
CA ILE A 363 16.97 -26.30 1.47
C ILE A 363 16.78 -25.87 0.01
N VAL A 364 16.44 -24.58 -0.23
CA VAL A 364 16.09 -24.11 -1.58
C VAL A 364 17.10 -23.09 -2.09
N GLU A 365 17.20 -21.91 -1.47
CA GLU A 365 17.97 -20.78 -2.03
C GLU A 365 19.45 -21.13 -2.20
N LYS A 366 20.13 -21.57 -1.14
CA LYS A 366 21.57 -21.86 -1.13
C LYS A 366 21.96 -23.03 -2.06
N PRO A 367 21.26 -24.17 -2.10
CA PRO A 367 21.54 -25.25 -3.02
C PRO A 367 21.38 -24.84 -4.50
N PHE A 368 20.23 -24.25 -4.87
CA PHE A 368 19.97 -23.85 -6.25
C PHE A 368 20.93 -22.78 -6.76
N ARG A 369 21.40 -21.88 -5.90
CA ARG A 369 22.42 -20.88 -6.23
C ARG A 369 23.77 -21.54 -6.60
N ASN A 370 24.13 -22.62 -5.94
CA ASN A 370 25.44 -23.26 -6.08
C ASN A 370 25.47 -24.36 -7.15
N LEU A 371 24.32 -24.88 -7.54
CA LEU A 371 24.24 -25.94 -8.53
C LEU A 371 24.61 -25.46 -9.94
N LYS A 372 25.56 -26.12 -10.58
CA LYS A 372 26.06 -25.76 -11.92
C LYS A 372 25.40 -26.52 -13.07
N LYS A 373 24.64 -27.59 -12.79
CA LYS A 373 24.06 -28.48 -13.80
C LYS A 373 22.94 -27.85 -14.61
N ASN A 374 22.98 -27.97 -15.94
CA ASN A 374 22.02 -27.30 -16.83
C ASN A 374 20.56 -27.81 -16.72
N TYR A 375 20.37 -29.09 -16.35
CA TYR A 375 19.02 -29.64 -16.17
C TYR A 375 18.22 -28.94 -15.06
N ILE A 376 18.88 -28.32 -14.08
CA ILE A 376 18.25 -27.62 -12.99
C ILE A 376 17.49 -26.40 -13.49
N LEU A 377 18.03 -25.68 -14.46
CA LEU A 377 17.30 -24.58 -15.11
C LEU A 377 16.02 -25.07 -15.77
N LYS A 378 16.09 -26.24 -16.45
CA LYS A 378 14.89 -26.85 -17.04
C LYS A 378 13.84 -27.15 -15.98
N ILE A 379 14.25 -27.70 -14.82
CA ILE A 379 13.33 -27.98 -13.70
C ILE A 379 12.70 -26.69 -13.18
N ILE A 380 13.48 -25.62 -12.96
CA ILE A 380 12.96 -24.34 -12.51
C ILE A 380 11.95 -23.78 -13.53
N PHE A 381 12.26 -23.80 -14.81
CA PHE A 381 11.36 -23.34 -15.86
C PHE A 381 10.09 -24.19 -15.94
N ILE A 382 10.21 -25.52 -15.90
CA ILE A 382 9.05 -26.41 -15.90
C ILE A 382 8.15 -26.11 -14.68
N ALA A 383 8.73 -26.02 -13.48
CA ALA A 383 7.98 -25.70 -12.25
C ALA A 383 7.29 -24.33 -12.35
N PHE A 384 7.97 -23.35 -12.90
CA PHE A 384 7.41 -22.00 -13.12
C PHE A 384 6.25 -22.02 -14.13
N PHE A 385 6.39 -22.67 -15.25
CA PHE A 385 5.31 -22.80 -16.24
C PHE A 385 4.13 -23.62 -15.73
N LEU A 386 4.37 -24.70 -15.02
CA LEU A 386 3.30 -25.48 -14.38
C LEU A 386 2.55 -24.64 -13.36
N GLN A 387 3.27 -23.83 -12.57
CA GLN A 387 2.66 -22.90 -11.64
C GLN A 387 1.81 -21.84 -12.36
N LEU A 388 2.30 -21.25 -13.45
CA LEU A 388 1.53 -20.29 -14.25
C LEU A 388 0.27 -20.93 -14.84
N ILE A 389 0.36 -22.12 -15.41
CA ILE A 389 -0.80 -22.87 -15.95
C ILE A 389 -1.81 -23.13 -14.83
N PHE A 390 -1.35 -23.58 -13.66
CA PHE A 390 -2.21 -23.80 -12.50
C PHE A 390 -2.92 -22.51 -12.07
N PHE A 391 -2.23 -21.36 -12.06
CA PHE A 391 -2.83 -20.09 -11.69
C PHE A 391 -3.82 -19.57 -12.74
N ILE A 392 -3.53 -19.74 -14.02
CA ILE A 392 -4.50 -19.42 -15.10
C ILE A 392 -5.75 -20.29 -14.96
N TYR A 393 -5.60 -21.57 -14.67
CA TYR A 393 -6.71 -22.48 -14.41
C TYR A 393 -7.52 -22.04 -13.19
N GLN A 394 -6.87 -21.70 -12.09
CA GLN A 394 -7.51 -21.18 -10.88
C GLN A 394 -8.24 -19.86 -11.15
N PHE A 395 -7.64 -18.97 -11.93
CA PHE A 395 -8.28 -17.69 -12.32
C PHE A 395 -9.56 -17.93 -13.13
N LYS A 396 -9.51 -18.81 -14.11
CA LYS A 396 -10.70 -19.19 -14.90
C LYS A 396 -11.80 -19.77 -14.02
N ASN A 397 -11.45 -20.69 -13.12
CA ASN A 397 -12.43 -21.32 -12.22
C ASN A 397 -12.96 -20.33 -11.18
N SER A 398 -12.15 -19.43 -10.65
CA SER A 398 -12.61 -18.40 -9.73
C SER A 398 -13.57 -17.40 -10.39
N LYS A 399 -13.39 -17.12 -11.69
CA LYS A 399 -14.32 -16.29 -12.45
C LYS A 399 -15.68 -16.96 -12.65
N ILE A 400 -15.68 -18.24 -13.01
CA ILE A 400 -16.91 -19.05 -13.07
C ILE A 400 -17.59 -19.12 -11.70
N PHE A 401 -16.82 -19.25 -10.63
CA PHE A 401 -17.34 -19.24 -9.27
C PHE A 401 -17.99 -17.90 -8.92
N LEU A 402 -17.38 -16.76 -9.32
CA LEU A 402 -17.95 -15.43 -9.12
C LEU A 402 -19.29 -15.23 -9.86
N GLU A 403 -19.44 -15.80 -11.05
CA GLU A 403 -20.68 -15.74 -11.83
C GLU A 403 -21.83 -16.50 -11.15
N ASN A 404 -21.51 -17.50 -10.33
CA ASN A 404 -22.46 -18.31 -9.56
C ASN A 404 -22.71 -17.80 -8.13
N ILE A 405 -22.08 -16.71 -7.71
CA ILE A 405 -22.35 -16.11 -6.40
C ILE A 405 -23.73 -15.45 -6.40
N PRO A 406 -24.55 -15.65 -5.35
CA PRO A 406 -25.84 -14.97 -5.23
C PRO A 406 -25.73 -13.46 -5.37
N LYS A 407 -26.70 -12.83 -6.03
CA LYS A 407 -26.70 -11.37 -6.28
C LYS A 407 -26.49 -10.54 -5.01
N ILE A 408 -27.01 -10.98 -3.88
CA ILE A 408 -26.82 -10.34 -2.57
C ILE A 408 -25.35 -10.28 -2.14
N VAL A 409 -24.52 -11.22 -2.59
CA VAL A 409 -23.09 -11.27 -2.27
C VAL A 409 -22.25 -10.68 -3.40
N SER A 410 -22.70 -10.77 -4.67
CA SER A 410 -21.90 -10.39 -5.85
C SER A 410 -21.94 -8.91 -6.18
N LYS A 411 -23.09 -8.24 -6.00
CA LYS A 411 -23.26 -6.83 -6.43
C LYS A 411 -22.37 -5.86 -5.68
N ASP A 412 -22.15 -6.09 -4.39
CA ASP A 412 -21.43 -5.16 -3.54
C ASP A 412 -19.99 -5.62 -3.23
N LEU A 413 -19.66 -6.89 -3.52
CA LEU A 413 -18.27 -7.38 -3.49
C LEU A 413 -17.40 -6.84 -4.64
N LEU A 414 -17.98 -6.32 -5.72
CA LEU A 414 -17.28 -5.84 -6.90
C LEU A 414 -16.78 -4.40 -6.77
N PHE A 415 -16.58 -3.87 -5.57
CA PHE A 415 -16.17 -2.47 -5.33
C PHE A 415 -17.11 -1.42 -5.94
N ASP A 416 -18.36 -1.79 -6.15
CA ASP A 416 -19.38 -0.90 -6.69
C ASP A 416 -20.08 -0.16 -5.54
N SER A 417 -19.26 0.34 -4.58
CA SER A 417 -19.79 1.11 -3.47
C SER A 417 -20.44 2.39 -4.01
N PRO A 418 -21.65 2.73 -3.61
CA PRO A 418 -22.39 3.88 -4.14
C PRO A 418 -21.59 5.20 -4.06
N TRP A 419 -20.77 5.36 -3.03
CA TRP A 419 -20.02 6.59 -2.80
C TRP A 419 -18.88 6.85 -3.81
N THR A 420 -18.42 5.83 -4.56
CA THR A 420 -17.40 5.98 -5.62
C THR A 420 -18.00 6.10 -7.03
N LYS A 421 -19.32 5.94 -7.16
CA LYS A 421 -20.00 5.98 -8.49
C LYS A 421 -20.15 7.38 -9.03
N LEU A 422 -20.29 8.40 -8.17
CA LEU A 422 -20.52 9.76 -8.59
C LEU A 422 -19.21 10.41 -9.06
N LYS A 423 -19.10 10.64 -10.36
CA LYS A 423 -17.92 11.23 -10.99
C LYS A 423 -18.30 12.42 -11.86
N GLN A 424 -17.45 13.43 -11.90
CA GLN A 424 -17.50 14.54 -12.82
C GLN A 424 -16.11 14.75 -13.44
N ASN A 425 -16.01 14.77 -14.78
CA ASN A 425 -14.74 14.87 -15.50
C ASN A 425 -13.73 13.76 -15.13
N ASN A 426 -14.22 12.51 -14.99
CA ASN A 426 -13.47 11.33 -14.56
C ASN A 426 -12.88 11.39 -13.15
N LEU A 427 -13.21 12.40 -12.34
CA LEU A 427 -12.77 12.53 -10.96
C LEU A 427 -13.93 12.23 -10.02
N ASP A 428 -13.64 11.53 -8.93
CA ASP A 428 -14.59 11.18 -7.89
C ASP A 428 -15.10 12.44 -7.17
N CYS A 429 -16.42 12.60 -7.06
CA CYS A 429 -17.02 13.76 -6.41
C CYS A 429 -16.90 13.74 -4.88
N ASN A 430 -16.75 12.58 -4.28
CA ASN A 430 -16.78 12.38 -2.84
C ASN A 430 -15.39 12.39 -2.19
N MET A 431 -14.32 12.68 -2.96
CA MET A 431 -12.93 12.68 -2.48
C MET A 431 -12.15 13.94 -2.89
N ARG A 432 -12.80 15.01 -3.31
CA ARG A 432 -12.12 16.20 -3.82
C ARG A 432 -11.76 17.18 -2.73
N ASN A 433 -10.50 17.59 -2.70
CA ASN A 433 -10.00 18.52 -1.68
C ASN A 433 -10.38 19.99 -1.91
N LYS A 434 -10.64 20.44 -3.14
CA LYS A 434 -10.88 21.88 -3.40
C LYS A 434 -11.89 22.19 -4.49
N ASN A 435 -12.22 21.24 -5.35
CA ASN A 435 -13.17 21.44 -6.46
C ASN A 435 -14.40 20.58 -6.23
N PHE A 436 -15.47 21.17 -5.76
CA PHE A 436 -16.73 20.48 -5.57
C PHE A 436 -17.36 20.09 -6.92
N CYS A 437 -18.12 18.99 -6.93
CA CYS A 437 -18.92 18.67 -8.09
C CYS A 437 -20.23 19.46 -8.08
N ILE A 438 -20.53 20.11 -9.21
CA ILE A 438 -21.76 20.86 -9.39
C ILE A 438 -22.50 20.28 -10.60
N PHE A 439 -23.70 19.78 -10.35
CA PHE A 439 -24.56 19.20 -11.39
C PHE A 439 -25.73 20.17 -11.64
N ASN A 440 -26.18 20.22 -12.90
CA ASN A 440 -27.23 21.10 -13.37
C ASN A 440 -27.05 22.56 -12.90
N GLU A 441 -25.98 23.22 -13.33
CA GLU A 441 -25.64 24.60 -12.94
C GLU A 441 -26.77 25.62 -13.17
N LYS A 442 -27.66 25.36 -14.13
CA LYS A 442 -28.81 26.23 -14.47
C LYS A 442 -30.07 25.97 -13.65
N GLY A 443 -30.02 25.03 -12.71
CA GLY A 443 -31.16 24.72 -11.83
C GLY A 443 -31.62 25.92 -11.03
N THR A 444 -32.93 26.05 -10.83
CA THR A 444 -33.55 27.22 -10.22
C THR A 444 -33.44 27.26 -8.70
N LYS A 445 -33.30 26.12 -8.05
CA LYS A 445 -33.14 25.94 -6.59
C LYS A 445 -31.90 25.06 -6.34
N SER A 446 -31.11 25.41 -5.33
CA SER A 446 -29.87 24.73 -5.01
C SER A 446 -30.02 23.76 -3.85
N ILE A 447 -29.41 22.58 -3.99
CA ILE A 447 -29.31 21.57 -2.92
C ILE A 447 -27.82 21.26 -2.71
N ILE A 448 -27.37 21.37 -1.45
CA ILE A 448 -25.98 21.19 -1.06
C ILE A 448 -25.88 19.93 -0.19
N PHE A 449 -25.06 18.94 -0.59
CA PHE A 449 -24.75 17.77 0.23
C PHE A 449 -23.45 18.00 0.99
N LEU A 450 -23.53 18.00 2.33
CA LEU A 450 -22.47 18.42 3.23
C LEU A 450 -22.24 17.37 4.32
N GLY A 451 -21.25 16.49 4.14
CA GLY A 451 -21.03 15.39 5.10
C GLY A 451 -19.88 14.47 4.74
N ASP A 452 -19.95 13.28 5.33
CA ASP A 452 -18.91 12.24 5.19
C ASP A 452 -19.23 11.16 4.13
N SER A 453 -18.50 10.04 4.18
CA SER A 453 -18.66 8.92 3.26
C SER A 453 -20.03 8.23 3.33
N VAL A 454 -20.72 8.29 4.47
CA VAL A 454 -22.06 7.71 4.62
C VAL A 454 -23.09 8.54 3.84
N LEU A 455 -23.04 9.87 3.99
CA LEU A 455 -23.87 10.76 3.18
C LEU A 455 -23.50 10.66 1.70
N ALA A 456 -22.21 10.55 1.38
CA ALA A 456 -21.73 10.35 0.02
C ALA A 456 -22.33 9.12 -0.65
N SER A 457 -22.61 8.06 0.09
CA SER A 457 -23.13 6.81 -0.49
C SER A 457 -24.55 6.94 -1.08
N ILE A 458 -25.32 7.96 -0.68
CA ILE A 458 -26.65 8.21 -1.25
C ILE A 458 -26.66 9.24 -2.39
N THR A 459 -25.57 9.98 -2.61
CA THR A 459 -25.56 11.10 -3.56
C THR A 459 -25.73 10.64 -5.01
N TYR A 460 -25.24 9.45 -5.38
CA TYR A 460 -25.35 8.96 -6.76
C TYR A 460 -26.81 8.80 -7.23
N ASP A 461 -27.64 8.17 -6.43
CA ASP A 461 -29.03 7.94 -6.76
C ASP A 461 -29.83 9.26 -6.69
N LEU A 462 -29.53 10.12 -5.70
CA LEU A 462 -30.20 11.40 -5.54
C LEU A 462 -29.89 12.40 -6.66
N VAL A 463 -28.64 12.49 -7.11
CA VAL A 463 -28.26 13.41 -8.19
C VAL A 463 -29.08 13.13 -9.44
N GLN A 464 -29.20 11.86 -9.83
CA GLN A 464 -29.94 11.47 -11.04
C GLN A 464 -31.43 11.88 -11.03
N GLU A 465 -32.07 11.83 -9.87
CA GLU A 465 -33.48 12.21 -9.75
C GLU A 465 -33.66 13.72 -9.59
N LEU A 466 -32.79 14.37 -8.80
CA LEU A 466 -32.86 15.82 -8.57
C LEU A 466 -32.52 16.64 -9.80
N GLU A 467 -31.65 16.13 -10.70
CA GLU A 467 -31.42 16.76 -12.02
C GLU A 467 -32.69 16.79 -12.88
N LYS A 468 -33.49 15.72 -12.87
CA LYS A 468 -34.80 15.66 -13.57
C LYS A 468 -35.78 16.69 -13.00
N ASP A 469 -35.71 16.93 -11.70
CA ASP A 469 -36.55 17.93 -11.01
C ASP A 469 -36.00 19.38 -11.17
N ASN A 470 -34.96 19.58 -11.99
CA ASN A 470 -34.31 20.85 -12.30
C ASN A 470 -33.66 21.55 -11.08
N TYR A 471 -33.14 20.80 -10.12
CA TYR A 471 -32.33 21.35 -9.04
C TYR A 471 -30.85 21.50 -9.45
N LYS A 472 -30.21 22.56 -8.97
CA LYS A 472 -28.74 22.68 -8.95
C LYS A 472 -28.20 21.89 -7.75
N ILE A 473 -27.26 20.98 -7.98
CA ILE A 473 -26.78 20.06 -6.93
C ILE A 473 -25.29 20.28 -6.72
N ILE A 474 -24.89 20.48 -5.47
CA ILE A 474 -23.51 20.75 -5.07
C ILE A 474 -23.08 19.67 -4.08
N ILE A 475 -22.05 18.91 -4.41
CA ILE A 475 -21.53 17.82 -3.60
C ILE A 475 -20.26 18.27 -2.87
N MET A 476 -20.33 18.34 -1.56
CA MET A 476 -19.24 18.72 -0.65
C MET A 476 -18.96 17.62 0.39
N THR A 477 -19.20 16.37 0.03
CA THR A 477 -18.92 15.24 0.89
C THR A 477 -17.45 14.85 0.81
N ASN A 478 -16.88 14.42 1.95
CA ASN A 478 -15.51 13.91 2.02
C ASN A 478 -15.40 12.89 3.16
N ALA A 479 -14.57 11.84 2.98
CA ALA A 479 -14.45 10.79 3.96
C ALA A 479 -14.10 11.32 5.34
N SER A 480 -14.86 10.88 6.35
CA SER A 480 -14.63 11.26 7.76
C SER A 480 -14.58 12.76 8.03
N CYS A 481 -15.33 13.58 7.28
CA CYS A 481 -15.28 15.04 7.37
C CYS A 481 -16.64 15.66 7.72
N ILE A 482 -16.84 15.94 8.99
CA ILE A 482 -17.99 16.73 9.50
C ILE A 482 -17.82 18.21 9.16
N TYR A 483 -18.88 18.97 9.06
CA TYR A 483 -18.85 20.40 8.79
C TYR A 483 -18.60 21.22 10.05
N LEU A 484 -17.43 21.85 10.14
CA LEU A 484 -17.00 22.69 11.27
C LEU A 484 -16.16 23.88 10.77
N PRO A 485 -16.78 24.91 10.15
CA PRO A 485 -16.06 25.99 9.47
C PRO A 485 -15.22 26.86 10.41
N ASN A 486 -15.61 26.99 11.66
CA ASN A 486 -14.92 27.83 12.68
C ASN A 486 -14.00 26.99 13.57
N TYR A 487 -13.91 25.68 13.34
CA TYR A 487 -13.08 24.78 14.10
C TYR A 487 -12.13 24.04 13.17
N PHE A 488 -10.85 24.35 13.32
CA PHE A 488 -9.79 23.76 12.49
C PHE A 488 -9.28 22.51 13.17
N ASN A 489 -9.99 21.43 12.96
CA ASN A 489 -9.53 20.15 13.40
C ASN A 489 -8.48 19.63 12.41
N GLN A 490 -7.20 19.83 12.74
CA GLN A 490 -6.18 18.96 12.21
C GLN A 490 -6.51 17.56 12.71
N TYR A 491 -7.21 16.81 11.92
CA TYR A 491 -7.47 15.39 12.14
C TYR A 491 -6.12 14.67 12.15
N ARG A 492 -5.42 14.79 13.27
CA ARG A 492 -4.26 13.96 13.61
C ARG A 492 -4.74 12.56 14.00
N ASN A 493 -5.50 11.94 13.14
CA ASN A 493 -5.43 10.51 13.09
C ASN A 493 -4.06 10.19 12.49
N ASN A 494 -3.21 9.51 13.25
CA ASN A 494 -1.92 8.98 12.82
C ASN A 494 -2.03 7.95 11.67
N ARG A 495 -3.17 7.84 11.02
CA ARG A 495 -3.47 7.09 9.82
C ARG A 495 -3.52 8.06 8.66
N LEU A 496 -2.34 8.39 8.16
CA LEU A 496 -2.16 9.20 6.97
C LEU A 496 -2.90 8.63 5.79
N ARG A 497 -3.86 9.39 5.36
CA ARG A 497 -4.24 9.48 3.97
C ARG A 497 -4.01 10.93 3.55
N SER A 498 -2.96 11.17 2.81
CA SER A 498 -2.68 12.47 2.17
C SER A 498 -3.78 12.90 1.18
N GLU A 499 -4.74 12.02 0.92
CA GLU A 499 -5.85 12.22 -0.01
C GLU A 499 -7.15 12.67 0.68
N PHE A 500 -7.24 12.58 2.02
CA PHE A 500 -8.43 12.96 2.79
C PHE A 500 -8.09 14.08 3.77
N THR A 501 -8.00 15.29 3.26
CA THR A 501 -7.76 16.47 4.10
C THR A 501 -9.09 17.10 4.50
N CYS A 502 -9.52 16.86 5.74
CA CYS A 502 -10.52 17.65 6.41
C CYS A 502 -9.80 18.72 7.24
N ASP A 503 -9.06 19.58 6.56
CA ASP A 503 -8.26 20.64 7.16
C ASP A 503 -9.01 21.98 7.18
N GLU A 504 -8.37 22.99 7.77
CA GLU A 504 -8.85 24.36 7.84
C GLU A 504 -9.23 24.91 6.47
N ASP A 505 -8.34 24.76 5.48
CA ASP A 505 -8.52 25.30 4.15
C ASP A 505 -9.74 24.67 3.45
N TYR A 506 -9.96 23.38 3.63
CA TYR A 506 -11.12 22.66 3.11
C TYR A 506 -12.42 23.12 3.78
N GLN A 507 -12.43 23.27 5.10
CA GLN A 507 -13.61 23.75 5.83
C GLN A 507 -13.99 25.18 5.44
N ARG A 508 -12.99 26.07 5.30
CA ARG A 508 -13.17 27.44 4.82
C ARG A 508 -13.73 27.45 3.40
N THR A 509 -13.16 26.68 2.48
CA THR A 509 -13.61 26.59 1.08
C THR A 509 -15.07 26.10 1.00
N ARG A 510 -15.46 25.10 1.84
CA ARG A 510 -16.86 24.65 1.93
C ARG A 510 -17.79 25.78 2.38
N HIS A 511 -17.40 26.52 3.42
CA HIS A 511 -18.19 27.63 3.94
C HIS A 511 -18.33 28.76 2.91
N GLU A 512 -17.24 29.15 2.27
CA GLU A 512 -17.25 30.17 1.21
C GLU A 512 -18.13 29.77 0.03
N GLU A 513 -18.15 28.50 -0.35
CA GLU A 513 -19.01 28.00 -1.42
C GLU A 513 -20.48 28.00 -1.01
N ILE A 514 -20.82 27.61 0.23
CA ILE A 514 -22.20 27.66 0.74
C ILE A 514 -22.76 29.07 0.65
N ILE A 515 -21.98 30.09 1.01
CA ILE A 515 -22.41 31.49 1.02
C ILE A 515 -22.79 32.00 -0.39
N LYS A 516 -22.18 31.47 -1.44
CA LYS A 516 -22.52 31.82 -2.83
C LYS A 516 -23.92 31.36 -3.26
N HIS A 517 -24.54 30.47 -2.47
CA HIS A 517 -25.83 29.85 -2.79
C HIS A 517 -26.86 30.11 -1.69
N PRO A 518 -27.32 31.36 -1.52
CA PRO A 518 -28.36 31.72 -0.52
C PRO A 518 -29.65 30.94 -0.78
N ASN A 519 -30.45 30.75 0.27
CA ASN A 519 -31.75 30.06 0.22
C ASN A 519 -31.69 28.59 -0.26
N SER A 520 -30.52 27.97 -0.23
CA SER A 520 -30.35 26.55 -0.58
C SER A 520 -30.88 25.64 0.53
N LEU A 521 -31.26 24.42 0.15
CA LEU A 521 -31.40 23.30 1.06
C LEU A 521 -30.07 22.66 1.29
N ILE A 522 -29.64 22.54 2.53
CA ILE A 522 -28.41 21.84 2.92
C ILE A 522 -28.80 20.50 3.51
N VAL A 523 -28.43 19.41 2.86
CA VAL A 523 -28.50 18.05 3.40
C VAL A 523 -27.21 17.78 4.16
N ILE A 524 -27.27 17.74 5.48
CA ILE A 524 -26.08 17.65 6.33
C ILE A 524 -26.12 16.41 7.22
N GLY A 525 -25.00 15.74 7.43
CA GLY A 525 -24.89 14.58 8.32
C GLY A 525 -23.93 13.52 7.82
N GLY A 526 -24.13 12.30 8.28
CA GLY A 526 -23.31 11.13 7.91
C GLY A 526 -23.14 10.12 9.04
N GLY A 527 -21.99 9.47 9.09
CA GLY A 527 -21.62 8.54 10.15
C GLY A 527 -21.13 9.26 11.39
N ASN A 528 -21.50 8.78 12.55
CA ASN A 528 -21.42 9.51 13.80
C ASN A 528 -20.19 9.47 14.63
N LEU A 529 -19.10 9.07 14.13
CA LEU A 529 -17.89 8.79 14.91
C LEU A 529 -17.28 10.03 15.60
N TYR A 530 -17.84 11.23 15.39
CA TYR A 530 -17.15 12.48 15.70
C TYR A 530 -17.70 13.30 16.85
N LEU A 531 -18.92 13.00 17.30
CA LEU A 531 -19.52 13.69 18.43
C LEU A 531 -19.44 12.89 19.75
N ASN A 532 -18.89 11.66 19.73
CA ASN A 532 -18.69 10.86 20.94
C ASN A 532 -17.30 11.11 21.55
N GLU A 533 -17.23 11.23 22.89
CA GLU A 533 -16.00 11.53 23.67
C GLU A 533 -14.87 10.50 23.51
N GLU A 534 -15.15 9.28 23.09
CA GLU A 534 -14.14 8.22 22.93
C GLU A 534 -13.24 8.40 21.70
N VAL A 535 -13.59 9.25 20.75
CA VAL A 535 -12.68 9.67 19.70
C VAL A 535 -11.75 10.72 20.28
N ASN A 536 -10.65 10.28 20.87
CA ASN A 536 -9.56 11.10 21.39
C ASN A 536 -9.13 12.15 20.37
N PHE A 537 -9.75 13.31 20.39
CA PHE A 537 -9.21 14.53 19.84
C PHE A 537 -7.98 14.90 20.68
N LYS A 538 -6.83 14.35 20.38
CA LYS A 538 -5.56 14.79 20.94
C LYS A 538 -5.22 16.16 20.35
N THR A 539 -5.98 17.16 20.76
CA THR A 539 -5.57 18.56 20.63
C THR A 539 -4.68 18.90 21.82
N LYS A 540 -3.66 19.71 21.59
CA LYS A 540 -2.75 20.19 22.62
C LYS A 540 -3.40 21.14 23.66
N SER A 541 -4.70 21.45 23.51
CA SER A 541 -5.49 22.26 24.44
C SER A 541 -6.67 21.45 24.96
N ALA A 542 -6.75 21.33 26.28
CA ALA A 542 -7.60 20.40 27.02
C ALA A 542 -9.11 20.77 27.05
N ASP A 543 -9.57 21.84 26.38
CA ASP A 543 -10.91 22.39 26.58
C ASP A 543 -11.66 22.73 25.28
N ILE A 544 -11.64 21.80 24.29
CA ILE A 544 -12.31 22.10 23.01
C ILE A 544 -13.68 21.43 22.97
N ASN A 545 -14.71 22.24 23.00
CA ASN A 545 -16.12 21.85 22.88
C ASN A 545 -16.53 21.72 21.40
N VAL A 546 -16.22 20.56 20.78
CA VAL A 546 -16.60 20.26 19.38
C VAL A 546 -18.11 20.35 19.17
N GLU A 547 -18.89 19.97 20.17
CA GLU A 547 -20.35 20.00 20.16
C GLU A 547 -20.85 21.43 20.02
N GLY A 548 -20.34 22.37 20.85
CA GLY A 548 -20.66 23.78 20.77
C GLY A 548 -20.36 24.36 19.39
N TYR A 549 -19.17 24.04 18.83
CA TYR A 549 -18.84 24.51 17.48
C TYR A 549 -19.75 23.94 16.40
N TYR A 550 -20.21 22.70 16.54
CA TYR A 550 -21.19 22.13 15.62
C TYR A 550 -22.53 22.81 15.71
N ILE A 551 -23.03 23.01 16.92
CA ILE A 551 -24.29 23.71 17.18
C ILE A 551 -24.25 25.15 16.64
N ASP A 552 -23.15 25.87 16.88
CA ASP A 552 -22.96 27.23 16.36
C ASP A 552 -22.93 27.27 14.84
N SER A 553 -22.25 26.29 14.21
CA SER A 553 -22.20 26.20 12.75
C SER A 553 -23.58 26.00 12.10
N ILE A 554 -24.44 25.20 12.72
CA ILE A 554 -25.81 24.99 12.27
C ILE A 554 -26.66 26.22 12.51
N ASN A 555 -26.55 26.86 13.69
CA ASN A 555 -27.28 28.10 14.03
C ASN A 555 -26.94 29.26 13.08
N VAL A 556 -25.67 29.40 12.68
CA VAL A 556 -25.23 30.39 11.69
C VAL A 556 -25.92 30.20 10.34
N LEU A 557 -26.07 28.93 9.90
CA LEU A 557 -26.77 28.62 8.64
C LEU A 557 -28.28 28.93 8.78
N LEU A 558 -28.91 28.51 9.87
CA LEU A 558 -30.34 28.79 10.14
C LEU A 558 -30.65 30.28 10.23
N ALA A 559 -29.78 31.07 10.89
CA ALA A 559 -29.88 32.51 10.97
C ALA A 559 -29.76 33.22 9.61
N LYS A 560 -29.21 32.57 8.60
CA LYS A 560 -29.12 33.05 7.21
C LYS A 560 -30.21 32.44 6.31
N ASP A 561 -31.30 31.95 6.88
CA ASP A 561 -32.46 31.39 6.20
C ASP A 561 -32.19 30.14 5.32
N TYR A 562 -31.05 29.43 5.54
CA TYR A 562 -30.87 28.15 4.90
C TYR A 562 -31.86 27.13 5.47
N LYS A 563 -32.41 26.30 4.58
CA LYS A 563 -33.15 25.10 4.98
C LYS A 563 -32.17 23.97 5.22
N ILE A 564 -32.28 23.29 6.36
CA ILE A 564 -31.38 22.21 6.73
C ILE A 564 -32.16 20.91 6.85
N LEU A 565 -31.80 19.90 6.07
CA LEU A 565 -32.22 18.51 6.25
C LEU A 565 -31.10 17.73 6.93
N HIS A 566 -31.25 17.49 8.22
CA HIS A 566 -30.24 16.77 8.98
C HIS A 566 -30.43 15.25 8.85
N PHE A 567 -29.39 14.60 8.32
CA PHE A 567 -29.30 13.16 8.17
C PHE A 567 -28.76 12.56 9.47
N TYR A 568 -29.62 11.84 10.17
CA TYR A 568 -29.25 11.16 11.42
C TYR A 568 -28.36 9.94 11.17
N PRO A 569 -27.72 9.42 12.22
CA PRO A 569 -26.84 8.27 12.10
C PRO A 569 -27.50 7.02 11.50
N VAL A 570 -26.78 6.36 10.60
CA VAL A 570 -27.16 5.00 10.16
C VAL A 570 -26.77 3.98 11.23
N PRO A 571 -27.47 2.83 11.29
CA PRO A 571 -27.02 1.70 12.11
C PRO A 571 -25.61 1.25 11.77
N SER A 572 -24.85 0.88 12.80
CA SER A 572 -23.49 0.34 12.68
C SER A 572 -23.46 -1.09 13.24
N PHE A 573 -22.82 -1.99 12.53
CA PHE A 573 -22.78 -3.42 12.84
C PHE A 573 -21.40 -3.85 13.32
N GLN A 574 -21.34 -4.79 14.28
CA GLN A 574 -20.06 -5.33 14.74
C GLN A 574 -19.35 -6.14 13.66
N LEU A 575 -20.09 -6.78 12.77
CA LEU A 575 -19.60 -7.61 11.69
C LEU A 575 -19.69 -6.87 10.35
N ASN A 576 -18.68 -7.07 9.52
CA ASN A 576 -18.74 -6.64 8.11
C ASN A 576 -19.73 -7.57 7.37
N ALA A 577 -20.84 -7.00 6.91
CA ALA A 577 -21.96 -7.78 6.39
C ALA A 577 -21.59 -8.58 5.13
N SER A 578 -20.94 -7.97 4.15
CA SER A 578 -20.55 -8.67 2.93
C SER A 578 -19.54 -9.79 3.18
N GLN A 579 -18.61 -9.57 4.11
CA GLN A 579 -17.61 -10.59 4.48
C GLN A 579 -18.23 -11.78 5.18
N GLU A 580 -19.14 -11.54 6.13
CA GLU A 580 -19.79 -12.63 6.88
C GLU A 580 -20.69 -13.47 5.98
N LEU A 581 -21.48 -12.83 5.12
CA LEU A 581 -22.31 -13.56 4.14
C LEU A 581 -21.43 -14.37 3.17
N SER A 582 -20.30 -13.82 2.73
CA SER A 582 -19.34 -14.53 1.88
C SER A 582 -18.69 -15.74 2.58
N LYS A 583 -18.39 -15.65 3.88
CA LYS A 583 -17.88 -16.78 4.68
C LYS A 583 -18.91 -17.89 4.79
N ILE A 584 -20.17 -17.55 5.04
CA ILE A 584 -21.27 -18.51 5.14
C ILE A 584 -21.47 -19.21 3.80
N PHE A 585 -21.50 -18.46 2.70
CA PHE A 585 -21.60 -18.99 1.35
C PHE A 585 -20.49 -19.99 1.03
N LYS A 586 -19.22 -19.62 1.33
CA LYS A 586 -18.05 -20.47 1.10
C LYS A 586 -18.09 -21.76 1.93
N LYS A 587 -18.60 -21.69 3.16
CA LYS A 587 -18.57 -22.82 4.12
C LYS A 587 -19.63 -23.87 3.85
N LYS A 588 -20.82 -23.47 3.34
CA LYS A 588 -21.99 -24.34 3.34
C LYS A 588 -22.32 -25.00 2.01
N ASN A 589 -21.80 -24.53 0.89
CA ASN A 589 -22.07 -25.07 -0.46
C ASN A 589 -23.57 -25.37 -0.74
N VAL A 590 -24.47 -24.54 -0.18
CA VAL A 590 -25.93 -24.69 -0.18
C VAL A 590 -26.54 -23.56 -1.02
N ASN A 591 -27.78 -23.74 -1.49
CA ASN A 591 -28.60 -22.67 -2.02
C ASN A 591 -28.68 -21.54 -0.97
N PHE A 592 -27.97 -20.46 -1.20
CA PHE A 592 -27.74 -19.40 -0.21
C PHE A 592 -29.04 -18.67 0.19
N LYS A 593 -29.92 -18.42 -0.80
CA LYS A 593 -31.22 -17.79 -0.57
C LYS A 593 -32.10 -18.66 0.31
N GLU A 594 -32.11 -19.97 0.06
CA GLU A 594 -32.82 -20.94 0.87
C GLU A 594 -32.22 -21.04 2.29
N PHE A 595 -30.90 -20.93 2.40
CA PHE A 595 -30.26 -20.92 3.73
C PHE A 595 -30.65 -19.69 4.54
N LEU A 596 -30.67 -18.49 3.97
CA LEU A 596 -31.02 -17.24 4.66
C LEU A 596 -32.49 -17.29 5.13
N SER A 597 -33.41 -17.61 4.21
CA SER A 597 -34.84 -17.64 4.50
C SER A 597 -35.21 -18.73 5.50
N LYS A 598 -34.70 -19.96 5.32
CA LYS A 598 -34.97 -21.10 6.19
C LYS A 598 -34.44 -20.93 7.62
N ASN A 599 -33.25 -20.31 7.77
CA ASN A 599 -32.64 -20.13 9.08
C ASN A 599 -32.94 -18.75 9.69
N LYS A 600 -33.67 -17.86 9.00
CA LYS A 600 -33.90 -16.47 9.42
C LYS A 600 -32.59 -15.81 9.92
N TYR A 601 -31.53 -16.01 9.14
CA TYR A 601 -30.20 -15.50 9.50
C TYR A 601 -30.08 -14.06 9.09
N TYR A 602 -29.83 -13.16 10.06
CA TYR A 602 -29.60 -11.74 9.84
C TYR A 602 -28.29 -11.31 10.50
N ILE A 603 -27.52 -10.50 9.80
CA ILE A 603 -26.46 -9.70 10.42
C ILE A 603 -27.17 -8.49 11.01
N LYS A 604 -27.16 -8.41 12.33
CA LYS A 604 -28.01 -7.51 13.09
C LYS A 604 -27.26 -6.83 14.23
N GLU A 605 -27.77 -5.65 14.61
CA GLU A 605 -27.40 -4.92 15.81
C GLU A 605 -28.67 -4.65 16.64
N SER A 606 -28.56 -4.71 17.97
CA SER A 606 -29.67 -4.40 18.84
C SER A 606 -30.10 -2.94 18.68
N TYR A 607 -31.40 -2.65 18.54
CA TYR A 607 -31.90 -1.29 18.47
C TYR A 607 -31.55 -0.49 19.73
N LYS A 608 -31.56 -1.13 20.88
CA LYS A 608 -31.12 -0.54 22.14
C LYS A 608 -29.66 -0.09 22.09
N ASN A 609 -28.76 -0.92 21.53
CA ASN A 609 -27.35 -0.58 21.38
C ASN A 609 -27.17 0.54 20.35
N TYR A 610 -27.91 0.52 19.24
CA TYR A 610 -27.89 1.60 18.26
C TYR A 610 -28.25 2.95 18.91
N VAL A 611 -29.35 3.00 19.67
CA VAL A 611 -29.79 4.21 20.38
C VAL A 611 -28.75 4.62 21.41
N HIS A 612 -28.25 3.69 22.22
CA HIS A 612 -27.23 3.97 23.25
C HIS A 612 -25.95 4.55 22.66
N ASN A 613 -25.44 3.95 21.58
CA ASN A 613 -24.22 4.39 20.90
C ASN A 613 -24.36 5.76 20.21
N ASN A 614 -25.60 6.18 19.95
CA ASN A 614 -25.90 7.46 19.28
C ASN A 614 -26.61 8.48 20.18
N LEU A 615 -26.77 8.18 21.47
CA LEU A 615 -27.55 9.01 22.41
C LEU A 615 -27.10 10.47 22.39
N LYS A 616 -25.80 10.69 22.50
CA LYS A 616 -25.20 12.03 22.49
C LYS A 616 -25.44 12.78 21.18
N ASN A 617 -25.37 12.08 20.05
CA ASN A 617 -25.68 12.66 18.74
C ASN A 617 -27.14 13.07 18.63
N PHE A 618 -28.04 12.23 19.13
CA PHE A 618 -29.45 12.53 19.17
C PHE A 618 -29.76 13.74 20.08
N GLU A 619 -29.12 13.83 21.25
CA GLU A 619 -29.24 14.96 22.16
C GLU A 619 -28.82 16.27 21.46
N ILE A 620 -27.67 16.29 20.79
CA ILE A 620 -27.15 17.47 20.10
C ILE A 620 -28.04 17.89 18.92
N ILE A 621 -28.49 16.91 18.11
CA ILE A 621 -29.30 17.22 16.93
C ILE A 621 -30.73 17.64 17.33
N ASN A 622 -31.30 17.07 18.37
CA ASN A 622 -32.64 17.37 18.84
C ASN A 622 -32.77 18.73 19.55
N ILE A 623 -31.67 19.45 19.80
CA ILE A 623 -31.70 20.84 20.31
C ILE A 623 -32.34 21.80 19.30
N PHE A 624 -32.20 21.52 17.98
CA PHE A 624 -32.66 22.41 16.94
C PHE A 624 -34.20 22.39 16.79
N ASN A 625 -34.86 23.41 17.29
CA ASN A 625 -36.29 23.65 17.10
C ASN A 625 -36.49 24.88 16.22
N HIS A 626 -36.37 24.72 14.89
CA HIS A 626 -36.45 25.82 13.93
C HIS A 626 -37.30 25.41 12.71
N PRO A 627 -38.14 26.30 12.15
CA PRO A 627 -39.02 25.96 11.01
C PRO A 627 -38.26 25.53 9.76
N ASN A 628 -37.00 25.95 9.61
CA ASN A 628 -36.13 25.57 8.50
C ASN A 628 -35.23 24.34 8.82
N PHE A 629 -35.43 23.68 9.96
CA PHE A 629 -34.67 22.48 10.33
C PHE A 629 -35.54 21.23 10.25
N PHE A 630 -35.15 20.30 9.40
CA PHE A 630 -35.83 19.04 9.12
C PHE A 630 -34.96 17.89 9.51
N SER A 631 -35.53 16.82 10.06
CA SER A 631 -34.82 15.64 10.50
C SER A 631 -35.15 14.43 9.66
N PHE A 632 -34.13 13.65 9.25
CA PHE A 632 -34.26 12.40 8.56
C PHE A 632 -33.66 11.25 9.39
N TYR A 633 -34.46 10.23 9.66
CA TYR A 633 -34.14 9.12 10.57
C TYR A 633 -33.94 7.80 9.79
N PRO A 634 -32.69 7.40 9.46
CA PRO A 634 -32.39 6.16 8.73
C PRO A 634 -32.80 4.89 9.47
N ASP A 635 -32.80 4.91 10.80
CA ASP A 635 -33.22 3.78 11.63
C ASP A 635 -34.67 3.34 11.37
N LYS A 636 -35.56 4.25 11.00
CA LYS A 636 -36.95 3.90 10.60
C LYS A 636 -37.01 2.99 9.38
N ILE A 637 -35.94 2.93 8.58
CA ILE A 637 -35.86 2.09 7.39
C ILE A 637 -35.18 0.75 7.69
N PHE A 638 -34.14 0.75 8.51
CA PHE A 638 -33.33 -0.44 8.73
C PHE A 638 -33.61 -1.18 10.04
N CYS A 639 -34.31 -0.55 10.97
CA CYS A 639 -34.58 -1.11 12.29
C CYS A 639 -36.09 -1.45 12.47
N ASN A 640 -36.38 -2.48 13.25
CA ASN A 640 -37.70 -2.93 13.61
C ASN A 640 -38.62 -3.39 12.44
N ASN A 641 -38.18 -3.33 11.21
CA ASN A 641 -38.98 -3.68 10.03
C ASN A 641 -38.89 -5.18 9.71
N GLN A 642 -37.67 -5.72 9.63
CA GLN A 642 -37.37 -7.13 9.32
C GLN A 642 -37.36 -8.01 10.60
N LEU A 643 -36.89 -7.43 11.70
CA LEU A 643 -36.74 -8.09 12.98
C LEU A 643 -37.02 -7.09 14.11
N ALA A 644 -38.02 -7.39 14.95
CA ALA A 644 -38.38 -6.55 16.09
C ALA A 644 -37.19 -6.39 17.06
N ASN A 645 -36.96 -5.17 17.54
CA ASN A 645 -35.86 -4.77 18.43
C ASN A 645 -34.43 -4.87 17.84
N TYR A 646 -34.32 -5.02 16.52
CA TYR A 646 -33.02 -5.06 15.84
C TYR A 646 -33.01 -4.17 14.58
N CYS A 647 -31.83 -3.64 14.28
CA CYS A 647 -31.46 -3.15 12.96
C CYS A 647 -30.80 -4.29 12.18
N VAL A 648 -31.04 -4.36 10.87
CA VAL A 648 -30.50 -5.43 10.01
C VAL A 648 -29.69 -4.86 8.87
N ALA A 649 -28.60 -5.57 8.50
CA ALA A 649 -27.71 -5.18 7.42
C ALA A 649 -28.14 -5.71 6.05
N HIS A 650 -29.11 -6.62 6.00
CA HIS A 650 -29.63 -7.25 4.77
C HIS A 650 -31.00 -7.87 5.02
N ASP A 651 -31.72 -8.19 3.95
CA ASP A 651 -32.85 -9.12 3.96
C ASP A 651 -32.46 -10.46 3.27
N ASP A 652 -33.45 -11.24 2.81
CA ASP A 652 -33.19 -12.51 2.13
C ASP A 652 -32.70 -12.36 0.68
N GLU A 653 -32.82 -11.16 0.10
CA GLU A 653 -32.52 -10.88 -1.31
C GLU A 653 -31.44 -9.81 -1.54
N ASP A 654 -31.41 -8.79 -0.68
CA ASP A 654 -30.60 -7.60 -0.89
C ASP A 654 -29.73 -7.27 0.34
N LEU A 655 -28.54 -6.73 0.07
CA LEU A 655 -27.62 -6.19 1.06
C LEU A 655 -27.90 -4.69 1.24
N PHE A 656 -28.10 -4.23 2.49
CA PHE A 656 -28.33 -2.82 2.81
C PHE A 656 -27.03 -2.13 3.20
N PHE A 657 -26.11 -2.85 3.86
CA PHE A 657 -24.78 -2.38 4.25
C PHE A 657 -23.73 -3.37 3.75
N TYR A 658 -22.72 -2.86 3.04
CA TYR A 658 -21.66 -3.74 2.52
C TYR A 658 -20.55 -4.00 3.55
N ASP A 659 -20.33 -3.07 4.47
CA ASP A 659 -19.41 -3.23 5.60
C ASP A 659 -20.12 -3.00 6.95
N GLN A 660 -19.47 -2.37 7.91
CA GLN A 660 -20.03 -2.14 9.23
C GLN A 660 -21.02 -0.96 9.27
N ASN A 661 -20.89 0.03 8.40
CA ASN A 661 -21.68 1.27 8.41
C ASN A 661 -21.91 1.93 7.05
N HIS A 662 -21.24 1.49 5.99
CA HIS A 662 -21.45 2.04 4.66
C HIS A 662 -22.57 1.30 3.93
N LEU A 663 -23.39 2.09 3.25
CA LEU A 663 -24.54 1.59 2.52
C LEU A 663 -24.14 0.84 1.26
N ALA A 664 -24.77 -0.30 1.03
CA ALA A 664 -24.81 -0.98 -0.24
C ALA A 664 -25.80 -0.30 -1.20
N SER A 665 -25.76 -0.64 -2.48
CA SER A 665 -26.62 -0.01 -3.50
C SER A 665 -28.11 -0.05 -3.15
N LYS A 666 -28.61 -1.14 -2.57
CA LYS A 666 -30.02 -1.24 -2.16
C LYS A 666 -30.33 -0.34 -0.97
N GLY A 667 -29.46 -0.33 0.06
CA GLY A 667 -29.62 0.57 1.22
C GLY A 667 -29.57 2.04 0.80
N SER A 668 -28.67 2.41 -0.11
CA SER A 668 -28.62 3.75 -0.71
C SER A 668 -29.95 4.12 -1.40
N GLN A 669 -30.48 3.26 -2.26
CA GLN A 669 -31.75 3.48 -2.96
C GLN A 669 -32.94 3.65 -2.01
N MET A 670 -32.98 2.86 -0.93
CA MET A 670 -34.06 2.97 0.08
C MET A 670 -34.04 4.34 0.75
N LEU A 671 -32.86 4.81 1.19
CA LEU A 671 -32.73 6.13 1.82
C LEU A 671 -32.96 7.26 0.82
N SER A 672 -32.39 7.16 -0.39
CA SER A 672 -32.53 8.19 -1.42
C SER A 672 -33.98 8.44 -1.81
N ARG A 673 -34.83 7.41 -1.86
CA ARG A 673 -36.25 7.54 -2.14
C ARG A 673 -36.99 8.39 -1.08
N GLU A 674 -36.72 8.11 0.19
CA GLU A 674 -37.35 8.85 1.29
C GLU A 674 -36.85 10.29 1.39
N ILE A 675 -35.54 10.51 1.21
CA ILE A 675 -34.94 11.83 1.20
C ILE A 675 -35.50 12.67 0.04
N LEU A 676 -35.65 12.09 -1.14
CA LEU A 676 -36.23 12.76 -2.31
C LEU A 676 -37.67 13.22 -2.04
N ASN A 677 -38.49 12.39 -1.38
CA ASN A 677 -39.84 12.75 -0.96
C ASN A 677 -39.85 13.96 -0.02
N ILE A 678 -38.96 13.95 0.97
CA ILE A 678 -38.80 15.08 1.91
C ILE A 678 -38.36 16.36 1.19
N ILE A 679 -37.35 16.26 0.32
CA ILE A 679 -36.86 17.41 -0.47
C ILE A 679 -37.98 18.01 -1.30
N ARG A 680 -38.76 17.18 -2.00
CA ARG A 680 -39.92 17.63 -2.77
C ARG A 680 -40.99 18.28 -1.90
N THR A 681 -41.19 17.83 -0.67
CA THR A 681 -42.12 18.43 0.28
C THR A 681 -41.66 19.79 0.82
N ILE A 682 -40.33 19.92 1.10
CA ILE A 682 -39.74 21.16 1.59
C ILE A 682 -39.83 22.30 0.54
N TYR A 683 -39.85 21.92 -0.74
CA TYR A 683 -39.90 22.90 -1.83
C TYR A 683 -41.28 23.11 -2.48
N LYS A 684 -42.29 22.34 -2.06
CA LYS A 684 -43.69 22.62 -2.36
C LYS A 684 -44.18 23.82 -1.54
#